data_ac80974599c49a5cfef6271f23d3c013
#
_entry.id   ac80974599c49a5cfef6271f23d3c013
#
_cell.length_a   1.000
_cell.length_b   1.000
_cell.length_c   1.000
_cell.angle_alpha   90.00
_cell.angle_beta   90.00
_cell.angle_gamma   90.00
#
_symmetry.space_group_name_H-M   'P 1'
#
loop_
_entity.id
_entity.type
_entity.pdbx_description
1 polymer ?
#
loop_
_entity_poly.entity_id
_entity_poly.type
_entity_poly.pdbx_seq_one_letter_code
_entity_poly.pdbx_strand_id
1 'polypeptide(L)'
;MTKLKSTIRLLCTVATFSFLLISCNNTTTSNWEQEANGVWKYSIGSNDKIDLLKAAKAIPNIEKINDSEPAEFPLDKEKIHITKTDKNIIVRLPLEDEEQIYGLGLHFKSVNQRGKIYNLHVDHYGGTDNGRTHAPVPFYVSNQGYGVLINSASYITVYVGSSVRVDSDNKPTVYDRNTDKEWEAQPKSDVIEIVIPDENAEIIVFNGGTPLNTVRKYNLYCGGGCLPPKWGLGFTYRTHTLYTAEQVIAEINEFEKQGFPIDFIGLEPGWMNRSYPCSYEWDETRFPEPEEFVSTLLNKGVRTNLWMNPYIAPKAKLYGPMLPFAGTHYVWNGIIPDYTIDKARKIFTDFYEKNQLDIGVSGLKIDEVDGFDNWLWPDAATFPSGTSAEQMRQVYGLLLQDMITDLYHKNNTRTYGLIRASNAGASRFPFVIYNDYYNHKDFITALINSGFSGILWTPEARQSDTGEEWLRRMQAVCFSPMAMINAWSSGTKPWSYPEVYDEVKTVALLRMQLLPYIYSTFADYHFNGTPPIRPMQLTEEFYAQEEVKEGELDDTKNPYKLALKSDLKDQYMFGENIIVAPIFTGDTSRQIILPKGKWYDFYSGDYLGENEIIHIETKLEEIPLFVKDGGIIPMIKSGLHVPKKNEKIALELRYY
;
A
#
# COMPACT_ATOMS: atom_id res chain seq x y z
N MET A 1 -39.85 64.78 -64.89
CA MET A 1 -39.66 66.15 -64.36
C MET A 1 -39.10 66.02 -62.96
N THR A 2 -38.03 66.73 -62.75
CA THR A 2 -37.31 67.27 -61.60
C THR A 2 -36.66 66.29 -60.65
N LYS A 3 -35.35 66.39 -60.73
CA LYS A 3 -34.30 65.88 -59.86
C LYS A 3 -34.46 66.38 -58.42
N LEU A 4 -34.10 65.56 -57.47
CA LEU A 4 -33.42 66.02 -56.24
C LEU A 4 -32.38 65.03 -55.82
N LYS A 5 -31.11 65.46 -55.84
CA LYS A 5 -29.95 64.77 -55.25
C LYS A 5 -29.94 65.03 -53.76
N SER A 6 -29.78 64.00 -52.93
CA SER A 6 -29.36 64.16 -51.55
C SER A 6 -28.15 63.28 -51.26
N THR A 7 -27.08 63.93 -50.94
CA THR A 7 -25.76 63.39 -50.54
C THR A 7 -25.87 62.82 -49.15
N ILE A 8 -25.70 61.51 -48.99
CA ILE A 8 -25.52 60.89 -47.68
C ILE A 8 -24.01 60.80 -47.40
N ARG A 9 -23.58 61.53 -46.41
CA ARG A 9 -22.25 61.37 -45.81
C ARG A 9 -22.21 60.09 -44.95
N LEU A 10 -21.33 59.18 -45.35
CA LEU A 10 -21.02 57.96 -44.59
C LEU A 10 -20.07 58.36 -43.45
N LEU A 11 -20.54 58.40 -42.22
CA LEU A 11 -19.71 58.44 -41.03
C LEU A 11 -19.25 57.00 -40.71
N CYS A 12 -18.01 56.69 -40.97
CA CYS A 12 -17.39 55.47 -40.43
C CYS A 12 -17.09 55.70 -38.95
N THR A 13 -17.92 55.09 -38.08
CA THR A 13 -17.60 54.93 -36.67
C THR A 13 -16.81 53.62 -36.54
N VAL A 14 -15.50 53.73 -36.31
CA VAL A 14 -14.65 52.61 -35.93
C VAL A 14 -14.97 52.29 -34.48
N ALA A 15 -15.75 51.25 -34.26
CA ALA A 15 -15.91 50.65 -32.94
C ALA A 15 -14.70 49.78 -32.64
N THR A 16 -13.76 50.31 -31.88
CA THR A 16 -12.69 49.53 -31.25
C THR A 16 -13.31 48.61 -30.17
N PHE A 17 -13.49 47.35 -30.51
CA PHE A 17 -13.74 46.31 -29.54
C PHE A 17 -12.44 46.06 -28.75
N SER A 18 -12.34 46.70 -27.61
CA SER A 18 -11.35 46.32 -26.59
C SER A 18 -11.82 45.00 -25.97
N PHE A 19 -11.19 43.91 -26.41
CA PHE A 19 -11.25 42.66 -25.65
C PHE A 19 -10.54 42.92 -24.31
N LEU A 20 -11.32 43.20 -23.29
CA LEU A 20 -10.89 43.06 -21.92
C LEU A 20 -10.74 41.54 -21.66
N LEU A 21 -9.50 41.06 -21.85
CA LEU A 21 -9.06 39.83 -21.20
C LEU A 21 -9.12 40.11 -19.69
N ILE A 22 -10.23 39.74 -19.08
CA ILE A 22 -10.28 39.60 -17.64
C ILE A 22 -9.45 38.36 -17.32
N SER A 23 -8.12 38.60 -17.20
CA SER A 23 -7.25 37.70 -16.48
C SER A 23 -7.68 37.78 -15.01
N CYS A 24 -8.49 36.85 -14.55
CA CYS A 24 -8.67 36.60 -13.15
C CYS A 24 -7.35 36.02 -12.60
N ASN A 25 -6.35 36.86 -12.44
CA ASN A 25 -5.25 36.58 -11.54
C ASN A 25 -5.75 36.77 -10.11
N ASN A 26 -6.50 35.82 -9.58
CA ASN A 26 -6.57 35.62 -8.17
C ASN A 26 -5.27 35.00 -7.69
N THR A 27 -4.22 35.79 -7.59
CA THR A 27 -3.10 35.50 -6.69
C THR A 27 -3.62 35.59 -5.27
N THR A 28 -4.27 34.53 -4.79
CA THR A 28 -4.47 34.32 -3.38
C THR A 28 -3.09 34.16 -2.77
N THR A 29 -2.71 35.11 -1.89
CA THR A 29 -1.60 34.90 -0.96
C THR A 29 -1.80 33.56 -0.30
N SER A 30 -0.93 32.60 -0.61
CA SER A 30 -1.07 31.20 -0.17
C SER A 30 -0.93 31.15 1.35
N ASN A 31 -2.03 30.97 2.06
CA ASN A 31 -2.02 30.75 3.49
C ASN A 31 -1.74 29.26 3.77
N TRP A 32 -0.47 28.91 3.74
CA TRP A 32 -0.02 27.63 4.29
C TRP A 32 -0.08 27.73 5.82
N GLU A 33 -0.93 26.93 6.45
CA GLU A 33 -1.04 26.83 7.90
C GLU A 33 -0.10 25.74 8.41
N GLN A 34 0.77 26.08 9.35
CA GLN A 34 1.60 25.09 10.01
C GLN A 34 0.79 24.38 11.10
N GLU A 35 0.51 23.10 10.91
CA GLU A 35 -0.25 22.28 11.87
C GLU A 35 0.65 21.63 12.93
N ALA A 36 1.89 21.32 12.54
CA ALA A 36 2.90 20.76 13.43
C ALA A 36 4.30 21.08 12.88
N ASN A 37 5.34 20.73 13.64
CA ASN A 37 6.72 20.92 13.21
C ASN A 37 7.00 20.15 11.91
N GLY A 38 7.31 20.89 10.83
CA GLY A 38 7.55 20.33 9.52
C GLY A 38 6.29 19.79 8.83
N VAL A 39 5.09 20.26 9.21
CA VAL A 39 3.81 19.90 8.57
C VAL A 39 3.00 21.15 8.29
N TRP A 40 2.68 21.39 7.02
CA TRP A 40 1.86 22.54 6.59
C TRP A 40 0.69 22.06 5.74
N LYS A 41 -0.44 22.71 5.92
CA LYS A 41 -1.67 22.44 5.19
C LYS A 41 -2.12 23.65 4.39
N TYR A 42 -2.62 23.41 3.19
CA TYR A 42 -3.32 24.36 2.35
C TYR A 42 -4.70 23.79 2.01
N SER A 43 -5.76 24.47 2.40
CA SER A 43 -7.14 24.03 2.18
C SER A 43 -7.80 24.81 1.05
N ILE A 44 -8.51 24.12 0.17
CA ILE A 44 -9.23 24.68 -0.98
C ILE A 44 -10.69 24.27 -0.85
N GLY A 45 -11.62 25.22 -0.91
CA GLY A 45 -13.04 24.98 -0.83
C GLY A 45 -13.54 24.69 0.59
N SER A 46 -14.68 23.99 0.71
CA SER A 46 -15.28 23.60 1.99
C SER A 46 -14.85 22.19 2.38
N ASN A 47 -14.81 21.93 3.69
CA ASN A 47 -14.38 20.63 4.21
C ASN A 47 -15.59 19.71 4.52
N ASP A 48 -16.69 19.81 3.80
CA ASP A 48 -17.94 19.11 4.12
C ASP A 48 -18.03 17.69 3.52
N LYS A 49 -17.27 17.43 2.45
CA LYS A 49 -17.25 16.12 1.79
C LYS A 49 -16.31 15.13 2.49
N ILE A 50 -16.54 13.84 2.22
CA ILE A 50 -15.61 12.79 2.63
C ILE A 50 -14.28 12.93 1.89
N ASP A 51 -13.19 12.78 2.61
CA ASP A 51 -11.84 12.68 2.08
C ASP A 51 -11.13 11.43 2.66
N LEU A 52 -9.90 11.18 2.27
CA LEU A 52 -9.18 9.97 2.65
C LEU A 52 -8.89 9.90 4.15
N LEU A 53 -8.42 11.00 4.74
CA LEU A 53 -8.07 11.04 6.17
C LEU A 53 -9.32 10.95 7.06
N LYS A 54 -10.45 11.56 6.66
CA LYS A 54 -11.73 11.40 7.37
C LYS A 54 -12.24 9.96 7.26
N ALA A 55 -12.17 9.34 6.08
CA ALA A 55 -12.58 7.95 5.90
C ALA A 55 -11.75 6.99 6.76
N ALA A 56 -10.47 7.26 6.88
CA ALA A 56 -9.55 6.53 7.77
C ALA A 56 -9.69 6.91 9.24
N LYS A 57 -10.45 7.96 9.58
CA LYS A 57 -10.46 8.58 10.92
C LYS A 57 -9.05 8.81 11.46
N ALA A 58 -8.17 9.33 10.62
CA ALA A 58 -6.80 9.61 10.99
C ALA A 58 -6.75 10.67 12.09
N ILE A 59 -5.98 10.39 13.13
CA ILE A 59 -5.75 11.30 14.25
C ILE A 59 -4.25 11.59 14.32
N PRO A 60 -3.79 12.78 13.88
CA PRO A 60 -2.38 13.12 13.90
C PRO A 60 -1.77 13.04 15.30
N ASN A 61 -0.63 12.37 15.41
CA ASN A 61 0.18 12.36 16.62
C ASN A 61 1.08 13.62 16.66
N ILE A 62 0.45 14.77 16.91
CA ILE A 62 1.10 16.09 16.89
C ILE A 62 2.24 16.18 17.90
N GLU A 63 2.06 15.61 19.09
CA GLU A 63 3.09 15.60 20.13
C GLU A 63 4.37 14.94 19.60
N LYS A 64 4.24 13.75 19.03
CA LYS A 64 5.39 13.00 18.49
C LYS A 64 6.02 13.66 17.26
N ILE A 65 5.23 14.29 16.41
CA ILE A 65 5.74 15.04 15.24
C ILE A 65 6.59 16.25 15.73
N ASN A 66 6.14 16.92 16.80
CA ASN A 66 6.81 18.09 17.35
C ASN A 66 8.11 17.75 18.12
N ASP A 67 8.35 16.49 18.48
CA ASP A 67 9.61 16.04 19.10
C ASP A 67 10.81 16.13 18.13
N SER A 68 10.58 16.30 16.81
CA SER A 68 11.63 16.40 15.80
C SER A 68 12.28 17.79 15.77
N GLU A 69 13.48 17.89 15.21
CA GLU A 69 14.15 19.17 14.95
C GLU A 69 13.25 20.13 14.14
N PRO A 70 13.27 21.45 14.44
CA PRO A 70 12.50 22.43 13.71
C PRO A 70 12.79 22.40 12.21
N ALA A 71 11.75 22.43 11.40
CA ALA A 71 11.87 22.41 9.95
C ALA A 71 11.14 23.60 9.32
N GLU A 72 11.74 24.16 8.26
CA GLU A 72 11.14 25.21 7.45
C GLU A 72 10.29 24.61 6.33
N PHE A 73 9.46 25.44 5.69
CA PHE A 73 8.69 25.01 4.52
C PHE A 73 9.65 24.65 3.38
N PRO A 74 9.55 23.45 2.78
CA PRO A 74 10.64 22.91 1.96
C PRO A 74 10.64 23.38 0.50
N LEU A 75 9.55 23.98 0.02
CA LEU A 75 9.39 24.36 -1.38
C LEU A 75 9.44 25.88 -1.54
N ASP A 76 9.88 26.34 -2.68
CA ASP A 76 9.79 27.76 -3.03
C ASP A 76 8.33 28.15 -3.26
N LYS A 77 7.76 28.94 -2.33
CA LYS A 77 6.36 29.34 -2.37
C LYS A 77 6.00 30.17 -3.60
N GLU A 78 6.97 30.89 -4.18
CA GLU A 78 6.75 31.69 -5.38
C GLU A 78 6.58 30.84 -6.63
N LYS A 79 7.14 29.62 -6.62
CA LYS A 79 7.02 28.63 -7.70
C LYS A 79 5.82 27.69 -7.54
N ILE A 80 5.08 27.77 -6.44
CA ILE A 80 3.87 26.96 -6.24
C ILE A 80 2.69 27.66 -6.92
N HIS A 81 2.04 26.98 -7.85
CA HIS A 81 0.86 27.49 -8.54
C HIS A 81 -0.35 26.61 -8.27
N ILE A 82 -1.39 27.18 -7.69
CA ILE A 82 -2.67 26.51 -7.45
C ILE A 82 -3.74 27.29 -8.21
N THR A 83 -4.40 26.61 -9.15
CA THR A 83 -5.46 27.18 -9.98
C THR A 83 -6.73 26.39 -9.81
N LYS A 84 -7.83 27.08 -9.52
CA LYS A 84 -9.17 26.48 -9.48
C LYS A 84 -9.89 26.84 -10.79
N THR A 85 -10.43 25.83 -11.47
CA THR A 85 -11.32 25.96 -12.61
C THR A 85 -12.73 25.51 -12.21
N ASP A 86 -13.70 25.58 -13.11
CA ASP A 86 -15.08 25.13 -12.87
C ASP A 86 -15.18 23.61 -12.55
N LYS A 87 -14.16 22.83 -12.88
CA LYS A 87 -14.18 21.37 -12.78
C LYS A 87 -13.02 20.77 -12.01
N ASN A 88 -11.90 21.47 -11.91
CA ASN A 88 -10.65 20.92 -11.39
C ASN A 88 -9.91 21.92 -10.52
N ILE A 89 -9.17 21.39 -9.56
CA ILE A 89 -8.05 22.07 -8.93
C ILE A 89 -6.79 21.55 -9.59
N ILE A 90 -5.92 22.45 -10.05
CA ILE A 90 -4.62 22.12 -10.64
C ILE A 90 -3.54 22.68 -9.73
N VAL A 91 -2.72 21.78 -9.20
CA VAL A 91 -1.59 22.10 -8.32
C VAL A 91 -0.30 21.84 -9.06
N ARG A 92 0.61 22.82 -9.07
CA ARG A 92 1.95 22.67 -9.61
C ARG A 92 2.95 22.96 -8.53
N LEU A 93 3.80 21.98 -8.28
CA LEU A 93 4.86 22.03 -7.29
C LEU A 93 6.20 21.98 -7.99
N PRO A 94 7.19 22.83 -7.61
CA PRO A 94 8.51 22.82 -8.25
C PRO A 94 9.20 21.47 -8.06
N LEU A 95 10.01 21.09 -9.04
CA LEU A 95 10.74 19.83 -9.11
C LEU A 95 12.13 20.10 -9.68
N GLU A 96 13.19 19.81 -8.93
CA GLU A 96 14.57 20.01 -9.35
C GLU A 96 15.00 18.96 -10.40
N ASP A 97 16.01 19.27 -11.21
CA ASP A 97 16.40 18.45 -12.37
C ASP A 97 16.73 16.99 -12.01
N GLU A 98 17.53 16.75 -10.98
CA GLU A 98 17.96 15.42 -10.54
C GLU A 98 17.11 14.85 -9.39
N GLU A 99 16.01 15.51 -9.06
CA GLU A 99 15.14 15.12 -7.99
C GLU A 99 14.40 13.82 -8.32
N GLN A 100 14.43 12.88 -7.38
CA GLN A 100 13.76 11.59 -7.48
C GLN A 100 12.51 11.57 -6.62
N ILE A 101 11.46 11.00 -7.14
CA ILE A 101 10.13 10.95 -6.50
C ILE A 101 9.72 9.49 -6.28
N TYR A 102 9.31 9.19 -5.06
CA TYR A 102 8.88 7.87 -4.62
C TYR A 102 7.46 7.90 -4.06
N GLY A 103 6.80 6.75 -3.97
CA GLY A 103 5.45 6.64 -3.42
C GLY A 103 4.37 6.70 -4.51
N LEU A 104 3.30 7.47 -4.32
CA LEU A 104 2.07 7.49 -5.13
C LEU A 104 1.32 6.14 -5.12
N GLY A 105 1.49 5.38 -4.04
CA GLY A 105 0.77 4.14 -3.80
C GLY A 105 1.57 2.89 -4.14
N LEU A 106 0.82 1.81 -4.39
CA LEU A 106 1.38 0.48 -4.61
C LEU A 106 1.70 0.29 -6.10
N HIS A 107 2.99 0.30 -6.44
CA HIS A 107 3.52 0.05 -7.78
C HIS A 107 4.33 -1.24 -7.81
N PHE A 108 4.34 -1.93 -8.96
CA PHE A 108 4.89 -3.27 -9.11
C PHE A 108 6.08 -3.35 -10.06
N LYS A 109 6.33 -2.31 -10.86
CA LYS A 109 7.37 -2.33 -11.92
C LYS A 109 8.56 -1.44 -11.59
N SER A 110 8.37 -0.38 -10.81
CA SER A 110 9.42 0.59 -10.53
C SER A 110 9.24 1.26 -9.17
N VAL A 111 10.33 1.77 -8.62
CA VAL A 111 10.37 2.48 -7.32
C VAL A 111 10.45 4.00 -7.54
N ASN A 112 11.28 4.46 -8.48
CA ASN A 112 11.32 5.87 -8.86
C ASN A 112 10.17 6.20 -9.81
N GLN A 113 9.39 7.23 -9.47
CA GLN A 113 8.20 7.63 -10.22
C GLN A 113 8.43 8.83 -11.14
N ARG A 114 9.65 9.43 -11.15
CA ARG A 114 9.99 10.56 -12.03
C ARG A 114 9.69 10.25 -13.50
N GLY A 115 9.08 11.18 -14.20
CA GLY A 115 8.75 11.08 -15.63
C GLY A 115 7.47 10.32 -15.95
N LYS A 116 6.72 9.85 -14.95
CA LYS A 116 5.50 9.04 -15.16
C LYS A 116 4.23 9.85 -15.00
N ILE A 117 3.13 9.25 -15.46
CA ILE A 117 1.77 9.78 -15.33
C ILE A 117 0.93 8.72 -14.63
N TYR A 118 0.27 9.13 -13.56
CA TYR A 118 -0.60 8.26 -12.78
C TYR A 118 -2.02 8.77 -12.69
N ASN A 119 -2.98 7.88 -12.94
CA ASN A 119 -4.39 8.09 -12.64
C ASN A 119 -4.71 7.29 -11.40
N LEU A 120 -4.77 7.94 -10.23
CA LEU A 120 -4.88 7.29 -8.94
C LEU A 120 -6.30 6.80 -8.68
N HIS A 121 -6.55 5.52 -8.98
CA HIS A 121 -7.82 4.84 -8.75
C HIS A 121 -7.61 3.58 -7.95
N VAL A 122 -8.44 3.32 -6.95
CA VAL A 122 -8.57 2.00 -6.35
C VAL A 122 -9.08 1.04 -7.41
N ASP A 123 -8.25 0.05 -7.76
CA ASP A 123 -8.55 -0.93 -8.80
C ASP A 123 -7.79 -2.23 -8.56
N HIS A 124 -8.22 -3.28 -9.24
CA HIS A 124 -7.43 -4.49 -9.35
C HIS A 124 -6.20 -4.25 -10.23
N TYR A 125 -5.01 -4.56 -9.72
CA TYR A 125 -3.80 -4.37 -10.48
C TYR A 125 -3.76 -5.28 -11.72
N GLY A 126 -3.71 -4.67 -12.89
CA GLY A 126 -3.78 -5.33 -14.20
C GLY A 126 -2.42 -5.59 -14.87
N GLY A 127 -1.30 -5.51 -14.14
CA GLY A 127 0.04 -5.77 -14.69
C GLY A 127 0.79 -4.54 -15.21
N THR A 128 0.21 -3.34 -15.09
CA THR A 128 0.81 -2.08 -15.56
C THR A 128 0.71 -1.00 -14.48
N ASP A 129 1.82 -0.33 -14.20
CA ASP A 129 1.85 0.84 -13.30
C ASP A 129 1.31 2.08 -14.02
N ASN A 130 0.04 2.39 -13.79
CA ASN A 130 -0.66 3.56 -14.33
C ASN A 130 -1.46 4.32 -13.28
N GLY A 131 -1.31 3.97 -12.00
CA GLY A 131 -2.05 4.54 -10.88
C GLY A 131 -3.33 3.76 -10.52
N ARG A 132 -3.76 2.79 -11.35
CA ARG A 132 -4.87 1.88 -11.06
C ARG A 132 -4.32 0.68 -10.30
N THR A 133 -4.54 0.65 -9.01
CA THR A 133 -3.91 -0.31 -8.09
C THR A 133 -4.74 -0.48 -6.82
N HIS A 134 -4.42 -1.49 -6.02
CA HIS A 134 -5.08 -1.79 -4.74
C HIS A 134 -4.99 -0.64 -3.72
N ALA A 135 -3.94 0.18 -3.79
CA ALA A 135 -3.75 1.32 -2.89
C ALA A 135 -3.08 2.49 -3.64
N PRO A 136 -3.86 3.32 -4.35
CA PRO A 136 -3.38 4.49 -5.08
C PRO A 136 -3.21 5.69 -4.13
N VAL A 137 -2.30 5.58 -3.18
CA VAL A 137 -2.08 6.60 -2.13
C VAL A 137 -1.55 7.89 -2.75
N PRO A 138 -2.25 9.03 -2.68
CA PRO A 138 -1.84 10.29 -3.26
C PRO A 138 -0.81 11.02 -2.38
N PHE A 139 0.20 10.29 -1.92
CA PHE A 139 1.34 10.77 -1.18
C PHE A 139 2.63 10.39 -1.91
N TYR A 140 3.49 11.37 -2.10
CA TYR A 140 4.85 11.14 -2.58
C TYR A 140 5.89 11.69 -1.63
N VAL A 141 7.08 11.14 -1.68
CA VAL A 141 8.27 11.63 -0.98
C VAL A 141 9.40 11.87 -1.97
N SER A 142 10.10 12.98 -1.79
CA SER A 142 11.28 13.38 -2.57
C SER A 142 12.56 12.92 -1.88
N ASN A 143 13.59 12.59 -2.68
CA ASN A 143 14.95 12.39 -2.16
C ASN A 143 15.53 13.66 -1.51
N GLN A 144 14.90 14.83 -1.68
CA GLN A 144 15.26 16.08 -1.01
C GLN A 144 14.74 16.15 0.45
N GLY A 145 14.05 15.10 0.95
CA GLY A 145 13.60 15.03 2.33
C GLY A 145 12.28 15.75 2.64
N TYR A 146 11.46 15.98 1.63
CA TYR A 146 10.08 16.45 1.79
C TYR A 146 9.09 15.49 1.14
N GLY A 147 7.81 15.64 1.45
CA GLY A 147 6.74 14.89 0.83
C GLY A 147 5.43 15.69 0.77
N VAL A 148 4.53 15.26 -0.09
CA VAL A 148 3.23 15.91 -0.29
C VAL A 148 2.11 14.89 -0.34
N LEU A 149 1.07 15.12 0.45
CA LEU A 149 -0.19 14.38 0.42
C LEU A 149 -1.29 15.27 -0.16
N ILE A 150 -2.05 14.73 -1.10
CA ILE A 150 -3.29 15.32 -1.59
C ILE A 150 -4.45 14.59 -0.90
N ASN A 151 -5.06 15.22 0.11
CA ASN A 151 -6.19 14.65 0.82
C ASN A 151 -7.50 14.93 0.08
N SER A 152 -7.79 14.06 -0.87
CA SER A 152 -9.04 14.07 -1.66
C SER A 152 -9.41 12.64 -2.03
N ALA A 153 -10.70 12.32 -2.02
CA ALA A 153 -11.22 11.02 -2.44
C ALA A 153 -11.58 10.98 -3.94
N SER A 154 -11.20 11.98 -4.72
CA SER A 154 -11.42 12.02 -6.17
C SER A 154 -10.35 11.26 -6.94
N TYR A 155 -10.58 10.95 -8.21
CA TYR A 155 -9.59 10.33 -9.10
C TYR A 155 -8.54 11.36 -9.54
N ILE A 156 -7.43 11.35 -8.86
CA ILE A 156 -6.35 12.33 -9.04
C ILE A 156 -5.44 11.89 -10.18
N THR A 157 -5.10 12.82 -11.10
CA THR A 157 -4.04 12.58 -12.08
C THR A 157 -2.77 13.32 -11.67
N VAL A 158 -1.64 12.60 -11.65
CA VAL A 158 -0.33 13.14 -11.28
C VAL A 158 0.64 13.00 -12.44
N TYR A 159 1.16 14.12 -12.91
CA TYR A 159 2.24 14.21 -13.91
C TYR A 159 3.56 14.46 -13.18
N VAL A 160 4.38 13.44 -13.01
CA VAL A 160 5.60 13.52 -12.21
C VAL A 160 6.77 14.02 -13.07
N GLY A 161 6.82 15.32 -13.35
CA GLY A 161 7.85 15.89 -14.22
C GLY A 161 7.75 15.45 -15.69
N SER A 162 6.55 15.12 -16.15
CA SER A 162 6.30 14.53 -17.49
C SER A 162 5.43 15.40 -18.40
N SER A 163 5.00 16.58 -17.96
CA SER A 163 4.13 17.49 -18.72
C SER A 163 4.70 18.91 -18.67
N VAL A 164 4.93 19.51 -19.83
CA VAL A 164 5.45 20.89 -19.93
C VAL A 164 4.39 21.78 -20.57
N ARG A 165 4.06 22.87 -19.92
CA ARG A 165 3.15 23.87 -20.45
C ARG A 165 3.85 24.80 -21.44
N VAL A 166 3.10 25.31 -22.43
CA VAL A 166 3.60 26.28 -23.41
C VAL A 166 4.03 27.58 -22.74
N ASP A 167 3.38 27.94 -21.62
CA ASP A 167 3.69 29.15 -20.83
C ASP A 167 4.74 28.92 -19.72
N SER A 168 5.36 27.74 -19.64
CA SER A 168 6.47 27.47 -18.72
C SER A 168 7.69 28.33 -19.06
N ASP A 169 8.40 28.83 -18.05
CA ASP A 169 9.69 29.53 -18.22
C ASP A 169 10.79 28.58 -18.73
N ASN A 170 10.71 27.31 -18.31
CA ASN A 170 11.63 26.26 -18.73
C ASN A 170 11.05 25.47 -19.93
N LYS A 171 11.47 25.85 -21.12
CA LYS A 171 11.04 25.22 -22.39
C LYS A 171 11.82 23.93 -22.62
N PRO A 172 11.17 22.85 -23.13
CA PRO A 172 11.89 21.64 -23.49
C PRO A 172 12.87 21.89 -24.62
N THR A 173 14.05 21.27 -24.53
CA THR A 173 14.99 21.25 -25.63
C THR A 173 14.42 20.47 -26.80
N VAL A 174 14.53 21.02 -28.01
CA VAL A 174 14.01 20.39 -29.22
C VAL A 174 15.08 19.51 -29.84
N TYR A 175 14.81 18.20 -29.89
CA TYR A 175 15.65 17.21 -30.56
C TYR A 175 14.90 16.61 -31.74
N ASP A 176 15.62 16.29 -32.82
CA ASP A 176 15.07 15.60 -33.97
C ASP A 176 15.16 14.09 -33.76
N ARG A 177 14.00 13.40 -33.79
CA ARG A 177 13.89 11.94 -33.60
C ARG A 177 14.82 11.12 -34.50
N ASN A 178 15.14 11.63 -35.70
CA ASN A 178 15.87 10.88 -36.72
C ASN A 178 17.38 11.07 -36.62
N THR A 179 17.85 12.16 -36.00
CA THR A 179 19.26 12.56 -35.99
C THR A 179 19.86 12.63 -34.60
N ASP A 180 19.06 12.98 -33.60
CA ASP A 180 19.56 13.25 -32.24
C ASP A 180 19.38 12.04 -31.34
N LYS A 181 20.46 11.62 -30.69
CA LYS A 181 20.45 10.47 -29.78
C LYS A 181 19.73 10.76 -28.45
N GLU A 182 19.70 12.04 -28.09
CA GLU A 182 19.06 12.55 -26.87
C GLU A 182 17.53 12.74 -27.02
N TRP A 183 16.97 12.36 -28.17
CA TRP A 183 15.52 12.47 -28.40
C TRP A 183 14.72 11.56 -27.45
N GLU A 184 13.77 12.16 -26.77
CA GLU A 184 12.79 11.47 -25.91
C GLU A 184 11.37 11.85 -26.34
N ALA A 185 10.44 10.89 -26.23
CA ALA A 185 9.04 11.12 -26.62
C ALA A 185 8.31 12.07 -25.66
N GLN A 186 8.72 12.11 -24.40
CA GLN A 186 8.13 12.95 -23.37
C GLN A 186 9.11 14.03 -22.92
N PRO A 187 8.67 15.29 -22.87
CA PRO A 187 9.50 16.37 -22.35
C PRO A 187 9.69 16.20 -20.84
N LYS A 188 10.90 16.50 -20.36
CA LYS A 188 11.17 16.66 -18.93
C LYS A 188 10.59 17.98 -18.45
N SER A 189 9.93 17.96 -17.31
CA SER A 189 9.36 19.12 -16.66
C SER A 189 10.00 19.36 -15.30
N ASP A 190 10.12 20.64 -14.92
CA ASP A 190 10.56 21.13 -13.63
C ASP A 190 9.42 21.28 -12.61
N VAL A 191 8.28 20.64 -12.88
CA VAL A 191 7.12 20.64 -11.97
C VAL A 191 6.49 19.24 -11.87
N ILE A 192 5.91 18.97 -10.71
CA ILE A 192 4.88 17.95 -10.55
C ILE A 192 3.53 18.66 -10.72
N GLU A 193 2.77 18.29 -11.75
CA GLU A 193 1.42 18.80 -11.96
C GLU A 193 0.39 17.78 -11.50
N ILE A 194 -0.52 18.23 -10.63
CA ILE A 194 -1.56 17.38 -10.02
C ILE A 194 -2.93 17.96 -10.40
N VAL A 195 -3.75 17.15 -11.02
CA VAL A 195 -5.12 17.50 -11.41
C VAL A 195 -6.11 16.76 -10.51
N ILE A 196 -6.89 17.52 -9.77
CA ILE A 196 -7.90 17.02 -8.82
C ILE A 196 -9.27 17.41 -9.38
N PRO A 197 -10.12 16.45 -9.83
CA PRO A 197 -11.44 16.74 -10.38
C PRO A 197 -12.46 16.97 -9.24
N ASP A 198 -12.21 17.95 -8.41
CA ASP A 198 -13.07 18.37 -7.30
C ASP A 198 -12.98 19.88 -7.10
N GLU A 199 -13.93 20.41 -6.36
CA GLU A 199 -13.94 21.81 -5.90
C GLU A 199 -13.22 22.01 -4.56
N ASN A 200 -12.93 20.91 -3.87
CA ASN A 200 -12.36 20.88 -2.54
C ASN A 200 -11.17 19.93 -2.49
N ALA A 201 -10.10 20.34 -1.83
CA ALA A 201 -8.94 19.51 -1.55
C ALA A 201 -8.13 20.09 -0.40
N GLU A 202 -7.38 19.23 0.29
CA GLU A 202 -6.31 19.66 1.19
C GLU A 202 -4.97 19.18 0.61
N ILE A 203 -3.99 20.07 0.62
CA ILE A 203 -2.61 19.77 0.24
C ILE A 203 -1.78 19.84 1.51
N ILE A 204 -1.14 18.74 1.87
CA ILE A 204 -0.36 18.65 3.11
C ILE A 204 1.10 18.40 2.73
N VAL A 205 1.98 19.31 3.14
CA VAL A 205 3.42 19.24 2.88
C VAL A 205 4.13 18.84 4.17
N PHE A 206 5.00 17.85 4.05
CA PHE A 206 5.84 17.32 5.12
C PHE A 206 7.30 17.65 4.85
N ASN A 207 8.02 18.14 5.85
CA ASN A 207 9.48 18.26 5.82
C ASN A 207 10.09 17.50 6.99
N GLY A 208 10.77 16.41 6.68
CA GLY A 208 11.53 15.62 7.65
C GLY A 208 13.04 15.85 7.56
N GLY A 209 13.51 16.65 6.58
CA GLY A 209 14.92 16.82 6.28
C GLY A 209 15.57 15.61 5.59
N THR A 210 15.01 14.41 5.77
CA THR A 210 15.39 13.19 5.08
C THR A 210 14.13 12.46 4.58
N PRO A 211 14.23 11.62 3.53
CA PRO A 211 13.09 10.83 3.04
C PRO A 211 12.46 9.95 4.13
N LEU A 212 13.27 9.30 4.98
CA LEU A 212 12.79 8.46 6.08
C LEU A 212 11.98 9.28 7.10
N ASN A 213 12.53 10.40 7.56
CA ASN A 213 11.85 11.24 8.55
C ASN A 213 10.56 11.86 7.98
N THR A 214 10.53 12.12 6.68
CA THR A 214 9.32 12.59 5.98
C THR A 214 8.24 11.52 5.98
N VAL A 215 8.58 10.27 5.66
CA VAL A 215 7.64 9.14 5.74
C VAL A 215 7.18 8.88 7.18
N ARG A 216 8.08 9.01 8.17
CA ARG A 216 7.72 8.93 9.60
C ARG A 216 6.68 10.00 9.96
N LYS A 217 6.89 11.26 9.57
CA LYS A 217 5.93 12.35 9.82
C LYS A 217 4.58 12.07 9.14
N TYR A 218 4.58 11.60 7.90
CA TYR A 218 3.35 11.20 7.20
C TYR A 218 2.62 10.09 7.96
N ASN A 219 3.30 9.02 8.36
CA ASN A 219 2.68 7.93 9.11
C ASN A 219 2.14 8.39 10.47
N LEU A 220 2.89 9.22 11.19
CA LEU A 220 2.44 9.82 12.47
C LEU A 220 1.25 10.77 12.27
N TYR A 221 1.21 11.50 11.18
CA TYR A 221 0.08 12.36 10.81
C TYR A 221 -1.18 11.53 10.51
N CYS A 222 -1.02 10.34 10.00
CA CYS A 222 -2.08 9.36 9.78
C CYS A 222 -2.47 8.56 11.05
N GLY A 223 -1.87 8.86 12.20
CA GLY A 223 -2.17 8.19 13.48
C GLY A 223 -1.14 7.15 13.93
N GLY A 224 0.03 7.10 13.29
CA GLY A 224 1.07 6.11 13.52
C GLY A 224 0.87 4.84 12.70
N GLY A 225 1.77 3.88 12.85
CA GLY A 225 1.64 2.55 12.23
C GLY A 225 0.81 1.60 13.09
N CYS A 226 0.35 0.50 12.51
CA CYS A 226 -0.31 -0.54 13.29
C CYS A 226 0.71 -1.33 14.14
N LEU A 227 0.25 -1.85 15.28
CA LEU A 227 0.98 -2.85 16.07
C LEU A 227 0.17 -4.16 16.05
N PRO A 228 0.49 -5.10 15.17
CA PRO A 228 -0.21 -6.37 15.08
C PRO A 228 -0.16 -7.16 16.38
N PRO A 229 -1.13 -8.04 16.65
CA PRO A 229 -0.98 -9.02 17.71
C PRO A 229 0.18 -9.97 17.36
N LYS A 230 0.90 -10.47 18.37
CA LYS A 230 2.06 -11.36 18.14
C LYS A 230 1.72 -12.55 17.25
N TRP A 231 0.55 -13.17 17.44
CA TRP A 231 0.11 -14.31 16.64
C TRP A 231 -0.03 -13.98 15.14
N GLY A 232 -0.34 -12.73 14.79
CA GLY A 232 -0.42 -12.27 13.40
C GLY A 232 0.94 -12.19 12.69
N LEU A 233 2.03 -12.15 13.46
CA LEU A 233 3.41 -12.11 12.92
C LEU A 233 4.01 -13.52 12.74
N GLY A 234 3.34 -14.56 13.24
CA GLY A 234 3.69 -15.95 12.99
C GLY A 234 3.33 -16.39 11.56
N PHE A 235 2.99 -17.65 11.40
CA PHE A 235 2.72 -18.22 10.08
C PHE A 235 1.24 -18.39 9.81
N THR A 236 0.82 -18.05 8.57
CA THR A 236 -0.58 -18.09 8.13
C THR A 236 -0.75 -19.08 6.99
N TYR A 237 -1.80 -19.89 7.06
CA TYR A 237 -2.23 -20.76 5.98
C TYR A 237 -3.71 -20.52 5.65
N ARG A 238 -4.02 -20.30 4.38
CA ARG A 238 -5.39 -20.18 3.89
C ARG A 238 -5.80 -21.48 3.22
N THR A 239 -6.81 -22.15 3.79
CA THR A 239 -7.24 -23.49 3.38
C THR A 239 -7.95 -23.50 2.03
N HIS A 240 -8.05 -24.69 1.44
CA HIS A 240 -8.93 -24.91 0.30
C HIS A 240 -10.38 -24.51 0.62
N THR A 241 -11.04 -23.86 -0.33
CA THR A 241 -12.30 -23.15 -0.12
C THR A 241 -13.47 -24.04 0.36
N LEU A 242 -13.46 -25.33 -0.02
CA LEU A 242 -14.57 -26.26 0.29
C LEU A 242 -14.29 -27.21 1.48
N TYR A 243 -13.22 -26.96 2.25
CA TYR A 243 -12.93 -27.80 3.41
C TYR A 243 -14.05 -27.72 4.47
N THR A 244 -14.30 -28.85 5.12
CA THR A 244 -15.14 -28.96 6.32
C THR A 244 -14.32 -28.67 7.58
N ALA A 245 -15.00 -28.48 8.71
CA ALA A 245 -14.36 -28.33 10.03
C ALA A 245 -13.36 -29.46 10.33
N GLU A 246 -13.76 -30.72 10.06
CA GLU A 246 -12.91 -31.88 10.24
C GLU A 246 -11.66 -31.85 9.34
N GLN A 247 -11.83 -31.46 8.08
CA GLN A 247 -10.71 -31.35 7.14
C GLN A 247 -9.72 -30.25 7.56
N VAL A 248 -10.22 -29.12 8.05
CA VAL A 248 -9.38 -28.02 8.57
C VAL A 248 -8.60 -28.48 9.81
N ILE A 249 -9.26 -29.20 10.75
CA ILE A 249 -8.60 -29.74 11.95
C ILE A 249 -7.55 -30.80 11.56
N ALA A 250 -7.87 -31.66 10.59
CA ALA A 250 -6.92 -32.65 10.08
C ALA A 250 -5.70 -32.00 9.44
N GLU A 251 -5.89 -30.89 8.71
CA GLU A 251 -4.82 -30.10 8.11
C GLU A 251 -3.87 -29.53 9.18
N ILE A 252 -4.41 -28.93 10.23
CA ILE A 252 -3.60 -28.41 11.35
C ILE A 252 -2.83 -29.52 12.04
N ASN A 253 -3.45 -30.69 12.26
CA ASN A 253 -2.74 -31.84 12.82
C ASN A 253 -1.58 -32.30 11.92
N GLU A 254 -1.73 -32.17 10.60
CA GLU A 254 -0.64 -32.51 9.67
C GLU A 254 0.49 -31.46 9.74
N PHE A 255 0.18 -30.14 9.88
CA PHE A 255 1.20 -29.10 10.14
C PHE A 255 2.01 -29.41 11.40
N GLU A 256 1.34 -29.78 12.50
CA GLU A 256 1.98 -30.19 13.76
C GLU A 256 2.89 -31.42 13.56
N LYS A 257 2.40 -32.44 12.86
CA LYS A 257 3.14 -33.68 12.57
C LYS A 257 4.37 -33.44 11.69
N GLN A 258 4.26 -32.57 10.68
CA GLN A 258 5.36 -32.17 9.81
C GLN A 258 6.35 -31.24 10.55
N GLY A 259 5.98 -30.70 11.70
CA GLY A 259 6.79 -29.74 12.46
C GLY A 259 6.93 -28.40 11.74
N PHE A 260 5.88 -27.98 11.02
CA PHE A 260 5.82 -26.70 10.34
C PHE A 260 5.00 -25.70 11.15
N PRO A 261 5.44 -24.42 11.32
CA PRO A 261 4.73 -23.46 12.16
C PRO A 261 3.39 -23.03 11.53
N ILE A 262 2.39 -22.79 12.39
CA ILE A 262 1.10 -22.23 12.01
C ILE A 262 0.48 -21.50 13.21
N ASP A 263 0.11 -20.24 13.04
CA ASP A 263 -0.47 -19.41 14.10
C ASP A 263 -1.90 -18.98 13.81
N PHE A 264 -2.24 -18.79 12.55
CA PHE A 264 -3.64 -18.59 12.19
C PHE A 264 -4.00 -19.20 10.84
N ILE A 265 -5.24 -19.65 10.76
CA ILE A 265 -5.79 -20.30 9.59
C ILE A 265 -6.88 -19.44 8.98
N GLY A 266 -6.82 -19.28 7.67
CA GLY A 266 -7.84 -18.56 6.91
C GLY A 266 -8.84 -19.52 6.30
N LEU A 267 -10.12 -19.35 6.60
CA LEU A 267 -11.20 -20.01 5.89
C LEU A 267 -11.60 -19.14 4.69
N GLU A 268 -11.63 -19.77 3.53
CA GLU A 268 -12.00 -19.14 2.27
C GLU A 268 -13.54 -19.14 2.08
N PRO A 269 -14.13 -18.58 1.01
CA PRO A 269 -15.57 -18.34 0.88
C PRO A 269 -16.51 -19.45 1.36
N GLY A 270 -16.07 -20.71 1.26
CA GLY A 270 -16.86 -21.88 1.62
C GLY A 270 -17.22 -22.04 3.10
N TRP A 271 -16.74 -21.20 4.00
CA TRP A 271 -17.23 -21.23 5.38
C TRP A 271 -18.69 -20.77 5.52
N MET A 272 -19.15 -19.94 4.54
CA MET A 272 -20.51 -19.45 4.48
C MET A 272 -21.45 -20.37 3.72
N ASN A 273 -22.73 -20.36 4.11
CA ASN A 273 -23.80 -21.03 3.37
C ASN A 273 -24.06 -20.34 2.00
N ARG A 274 -23.58 -19.10 1.83
CA ARG A 274 -23.60 -18.35 0.56
C ARG A 274 -22.49 -17.30 0.57
N SER A 275 -21.67 -17.27 -0.48
CA SER A 275 -20.44 -16.45 -0.53
C SER A 275 -20.38 -15.41 -1.66
N TYR A 276 -21.09 -15.62 -2.77
CA TYR A 276 -21.17 -14.67 -3.88
C TYR A 276 -22.63 -14.43 -4.27
N PRO A 277 -23.31 -13.44 -3.63
CA PRO A 277 -22.87 -12.53 -2.55
C PRO A 277 -22.88 -13.18 -1.16
N CYS A 278 -22.36 -12.46 -0.15
CA CYS A 278 -22.14 -12.98 1.19
C CYS A 278 -23.41 -13.04 2.05
N SER A 279 -23.59 -14.15 2.77
CA SER A 279 -24.59 -14.26 3.83
C SER A 279 -24.04 -13.91 5.22
N TYR A 280 -22.73 -14.09 5.45
CA TYR A 280 -22.04 -14.03 6.75
C TYR A 280 -22.59 -15.03 7.77
N GLU A 281 -23.22 -16.08 7.28
CA GLU A 281 -23.78 -17.15 8.09
C GLU A 281 -23.00 -18.45 7.82
N TRP A 282 -22.63 -19.16 8.87
CA TRP A 282 -21.90 -20.42 8.77
C TRP A 282 -22.69 -21.47 7.96
N ASP A 283 -21.98 -22.24 7.16
CA ASP A 283 -22.57 -23.38 6.45
C ASP A 283 -22.72 -24.56 7.42
N GLU A 284 -23.94 -24.89 7.76
CA GLU A 284 -24.26 -25.91 8.77
C GLU A 284 -23.80 -27.32 8.34
N THR A 285 -23.58 -27.58 7.05
CA THR A 285 -23.12 -28.89 6.58
C THR A 285 -21.60 -29.03 6.68
N ARG A 286 -20.86 -27.94 6.48
CA ARG A 286 -19.38 -27.94 6.58
C ARG A 286 -18.89 -27.57 7.97
N PHE A 287 -19.61 -26.74 8.67
CA PHE A 287 -19.29 -26.24 10.00
C PHE A 287 -20.53 -26.31 10.90
N PRO A 288 -20.99 -27.53 11.31
CA PRO A 288 -22.23 -27.72 12.07
C PRO A 288 -22.16 -27.05 13.45
N GLU A 289 -20.99 -27.04 14.09
CA GLU A 289 -20.75 -26.50 15.43
C GLU A 289 -19.57 -25.47 15.35
N PRO A 290 -19.82 -24.26 14.83
CA PRO A 290 -18.74 -23.31 14.58
C PRO A 290 -18.03 -22.83 15.85
N GLU A 291 -18.74 -22.72 17.00
CA GLU A 291 -18.15 -22.33 18.28
C GLU A 291 -17.17 -23.40 18.78
N GLU A 292 -17.55 -24.67 18.70
CA GLU A 292 -16.69 -25.80 19.08
C GLU A 292 -15.47 -25.89 18.15
N PHE A 293 -15.68 -25.70 16.84
CA PHE A 293 -14.61 -25.66 15.85
C PHE A 293 -13.58 -24.58 16.16
N VAL A 294 -14.01 -23.32 16.33
CA VAL A 294 -13.12 -22.19 16.64
C VAL A 294 -12.41 -22.40 17.98
N SER A 295 -13.12 -22.88 19.00
CA SER A 295 -12.55 -23.19 20.31
C SER A 295 -11.48 -24.30 20.22
N THR A 296 -11.71 -25.31 19.40
CA THR A 296 -10.73 -26.39 19.15
C THR A 296 -9.45 -25.86 18.57
N LEU A 297 -9.54 -24.95 17.58
CA LEU A 297 -8.37 -24.31 16.98
C LEU A 297 -7.61 -23.43 17.99
N LEU A 298 -8.34 -22.64 18.77
CA LEU A 298 -7.76 -21.79 19.81
C LEU A 298 -7.00 -22.61 20.86
N ASN A 299 -7.53 -23.76 21.27
CA ASN A 299 -6.87 -24.69 22.20
C ASN A 299 -5.56 -25.25 21.63
N LYS A 300 -5.48 -25.43 20.31
CA LYS A 300 -4.25 -25.81 19.58
C LYS A 300 -3.26 -24.65 19.39
N GLY A 301 -3.64 -23.44 19.78
CA GLY A 301 -2.81 -22.23 19.58
C GLY A 301 -3.02 -21.55 18.23
N VAL A 302 -3.98 -22.00 17.43
CA VAL A 302 -4.27 -21.50 16.08
C VAL A 302 -5.48 -20.58 16.09
N ARG A 303 -5.36 -19.40 15.49
CA ARG A 303 -6.42 -18.40 15.33
C ARG A 303 -7.21 -18.63 14.05
N THR A 304 -8.46 -18.21 14.03
CA THR A 304 -9.33 -18.30 12.85
C THR A 304 -9.51 -16.94 12.19
N ASN A 305 -9.29 -16.87 10.88
CA ASN A 305 -9.53 -15.71 10.03
C ASN A 305 -10.54 -16.10 8.95
N LEU A 306 -11.55 -15.27 8.72
CA LEU A 306 -12.62 -15.56 7.76
C LEU A 306 -12.48 -14.68 6.50
N TRP A 307 -12.70 -15.28 5.34
CA TRP A 307 -12.87 -14.54 4.10
C TRP A 307 -14.25 -13.89 4.05
N MET A 308 -14.35 -12.69 3.51
CA MET A 308 -15.60 -12.03 3.14
C MET A 308 -15.40 -11.07 1.97
N ASN A 309 -16.48 -10.77 1.24
CA ASN A 309 -16.66 -9.52 0.53
C ASN A 309 -17.80 -8.71 1.16
N PRO A 310 -17.90 -7.39 0.95
CA PRO A 310 -18.88 -6.55 1.65
C PRO A 310 -20.30 -6.60 1.08
N TYR A 311 -20.58 -7.41 0.06
CA TYR A 311 -21.86 -7.42 -0.67
C TYR A 311 -22.83 -8.42 -0.06
N ILE A 312 -24.00 -7.90 0.42
CA ILE A 312 -24.94 -8.70 1.22
C ILE A 312 -25.94 -9.41 0.32
N ALA A 313 -26.02 -10.72 0.49
CA ALA A 313 -26.89 -11.59 -0.29
C ALA A 313 -28.39 -11.33 -0.02
N PRO A 314 -29.26 -11.35 -1.04
CA PRO A 314 -30.69 -11.50 -0.85
C PRO A 314 -30.99 -12.72 0.02
N LYS A 315 -31.92 -12.58 0.96
CA LYS A 315 -32.29 -13.60 1.98
C LYS A 315 -31.29 -13.82 3.11
N ALA A 316 -30.10 -13.18 3.13
CA ALA A 316 -29.28 -13.13 4.33
C ALA A 316 -29.98 -12.36 5.45
N LYS A 317 -29.72 -12.71 6.72
CA LYS A 317 -30.31 -11.99 7.87
C LYS A 317 -30.03 -10.50 7.88
N LEU A 318 -28.86 -10.10 7.36
CA LEU A 318 -28.45 -8.70 7.24
C LEU A 318 -29.16 -7.93 6.10
N TYR A 319 -29.74 -8.61 5.10
CA TYR A 319 -30.25 -7.95 3.89
C TYR A 319 -31.34 -6.92 4.18
N GLY A 320 -32.40 -7.32 4.86
CA GLY A 320 -33.53 -6.44 5.16
C GLY A 320 -33.16 -5.22 5.99
N PRO A 321 -32.46 -5.37 7.13
CA PRO A 321 -31.99 -4.25 7.94
C PRO A 321 -31.03 -3.30 7.20
N MET A 322 -30.22 -3.82 6.25
CA MET A 322 -29.21 -3.04 5.54
C MET A 322 -29.74 -2.35 4.28
N LEU A 323 -30.80 -2.87 3.67
CA LEU A 323 -31.35 -2.36 2.40
C LEU A 323 -31.61 -0.84 2.37
N PRO A 324 -32.12 -0.18 3.45
CA PRO A 324 -32.29 1.28 3.46
C PRO A 324 -30.98 2.09 3.41
N PHE A 325 -29.85 1.43 3.65
CA PHE A 325 -28.51 2.01 3.67
C PHE A 325 -27.63 1.48 2.53
N ALA A 326 -28.22 0.93 1.49
CA ALA A 326 -27.51 0.37 0.35
C ALA A 326 -27.44 1.34 -0.82
N GLY A 327 -26.35 1.26 -1.57
CA GLY A 327 -26.21 1.92 -2.88
C GLY A 327 -27.20 1.36 -3.90
N THR A 328 -27.40 2.09 -4.99
CA THR A 328 -28.44 1.82 -6.01
C THR A 328 -28.18 0.62 -6.92
N HIS A 329 -26.97 0.05 -6.88
CA HIS A 329 -26.57 -1.06 -7.76
C HIS A 329 -26.16 -2.28 -6.94
N TYR A 330 -26.13 -3.43 -7.60
CA TYR A 330 -25.63 -4.68 -7.03
C TYR A 330 -24.20 -4.94 -7.47
N VAL A 331 -23.42 -5.57 -6.60
CA VAL A 331 -22.14 -6.21 -6.94
C VAL A 331 -22.22 -7.67 -6.55
N TRP A 332 -21.83 -8.58 -7.44
CA TRP A 332 -21.99 -10.02 -7.23
C TRP A 332 -23.45 -10.41 -6.85
N ASN A 333 -24.45 -9.67 -7.36
CA ASN A 333 -25.87 -9.78 -7.00
C ASN A 333 -26.20 -9.46 -5.53
N GLY A 334 -25.29 -8.85 -4.78
CA GLY A 334 -25.48 -8.37 -3.42
C GLY A 334 -25.62 -6.86 -3.34
N ILE A 335 -26.35 -6.37 -2.33
CA ILE A 335 -26.42 -4.93 -2.03
C ILE A 335 -25.09 -4.44 -1.49
N ILE A 336 -24.79 -3.18 -1.75
CA ILE A 336 -23.55 -2.50 -1.35
C ILE A 336 -23.87 -1.58 -0.17
N PRO A 337 -23.52 -1.93 1.08
CA PRO A 337 -23.75 -1.07 2.23
C PRO A 337 -22.99 0.25 2.13
N ASP A 338 -23.63 1.34 2.51
CA ASP A 338 -23.00 2.65 2.68
C ASP A 338 -22.44 2.77 4.09
N TYR A 339 -21.18 2.35 4.27
CA TYR A 339 -20.50 2.38 5.57
C TYR A 339 -19.96 3.77 5.98
N THR A 340 -20.31 4.83 5.25
CA THR A 340 -20.16 6.20 5.75
C THR A 340 -21.26 6.53 6.78
N ILE A 341 -22.35 5.73 6.81
CA ILE A 341 -23.49 5.90 7.70
C ILE A 341 -23.30 5.05 8.96
N ASP A 342 -23.22 5.67 10.13
CA ASP A 342 -23.02 4.99 11.42
C ASP A 342 -24.03 3.87 11.70
N LYS A 343 -25.28 4.04 11.27
CA LYS A 343 -26.31 3.01 11.46
C LYS A 343 -26.04 1.77 10.61
N ALA A 344 -25.54 1.94 9.39
CA ALA A 344 -25.12 0.81 8.55
C ALA A 344 -23.93 0.07 9.18
N ARG A 345 -22.93 0.83 9.65
CA ARG A 345 -21.79 0.26 10.40
C ARG A 345 -22.26 -0.55 11.60
N LYS A 346 -23.16 0.02 12.41
CA LYS A 346 -23.69 -0.64 13.61
C LYS A 346 -24.44 -1.93 13.30
N ILE A 347 -25.29 -1.95 12.26
CA ILE A 347 -26.01 -3.16 11.84
C ILE A 347 -25.05 -4.27 11.49
N PHE A 348 -23.99 -3.97 10.75
CA PHE A 348 -22.99 -4.99 10.38
C PHE A 348 -22.17 -5.43 11.58
N THR A 349 -21.68 -4.50 12.39
CA THR A 349 -20.81 -4.81 13.52
C THR A 349 -21.54 -5.59 14.63
N ASP A 350 -22.78 -5.25 14.96
CA ASP A 350 -23.58 -6.00 15.94
C ASP A 350 -23.80 -7.45 15.47
N PHE A 351 -24.04 -7.64 14.18
CA PHE A 351 -24.20 -8.98 13.61
C PHE A 351 -22.90 -9.76 13.64
N TYR A 352 -21.79 -9.16 13.21
CA TYR A 352 -20.48 -9.79 13.16
C TYR A 352 -19.97 -10.12 14.57
N GLU A 353 -20.13 -9.21 15.52
CA GLU A 353 -19.75 -9.41 16.91
C GLU A 353 -20.40 -10.68 17.46
N LYS A 354 -21.71 -10.75 17.37
CA LYS A 354 -22.50 -11.87 17.91
C LYS A 354 -22.20 -13.22 17.24
N ASN A 355 -21.99 -13.25 15.92
CA ASN A 355 -21.95 -14.51 15.16
C ASN A 355 -20.53 -14.98 14.85
N GLN A 356 -19.52 -14.10 14.95
CA GLN A 356 -18.12 -14.41 14.63
C GLN A 356 -17.15 -14.03 15.77
N LEU A 357 -17.18 -12.79 16.24
CA LEU A 357 -16.23 -12.34 17.26
C LEU A 357 -16.43 -13.06 18.59
N ASP A 358 -17.66 -13.15 19.07
CA ASP A 358 -18.01 -13.80 20.35
C ASP A 358 -17.61 -15.27 20.42
N ILE A 359 -17.60 -15.96 19.27
CA ILE A 359 -17.14 -17.36 19.21
C ILE A 359 -15.61 -17.48 19.03
N GLY A 360 -14.86 -16.36 18.96
CA GLY A 360 -13.41 -16.35 18.95
C GLY A 360 -12.74 -16.14 17.59
N VAL A 361 -13.47 -15.78 16.53
CA VAL A 361 -12.88 -15.42 15.25
C VAL A 361 -11.96 -14.21 15.45
N SER A 362 -10.74 -14.28 14.93
CA SER A 362 -9.67 -13.34 15.28
C SER A 362 -9.37 -12.32 14.18
N GLY A 363 -9.90 -12.48 12.98
CA GLY A 363 -9.66 -11.53 11.89
C GLY A 363 -10.38 -11.86 10.59
N LEU A 364 -10.20 -11.00 9.60
CA LEU A 364 -10.84 -11.08 8.29
C LEU A 364 -9.83 -10.98 7.14
N LYS A 365 -10.16 -11.65 6.04
CA LYS A 365 -9.70 -11.33 4.68
C LYS A 365 -10.87 -10.66 3.98
N ILE A 366 -10.73 -9.36 3.68
CA ILE A 366 -11.74 -8.55 3.01
C ILE A 366 -11.37 -8.45 1.53
N ASP A 367 -12.15 -9.11 0.70
CA ASP A 367 -11.90 -9.31 -0.72
C ASP A 367 -12.85 -8.50 -1.60
N GLU A 368 -12.56 -8.43 -2.91
CA GLU A 368 -13.45 -7.91 -3.95
C GLU A 368 -13.86 -6.43 -3.78
N VAL A 369 -12.99 -5.61 -3.19
CA VAL A 369 -13.24 -4.17 -2.97
C VAL A 369 -12.40 -3.27 -3.89
N ASP A 370 -11.76 -3.85 -4.91
CA ASP A 370 -10.76 -3.24 -5.78
C ASP A 370 -11.06 -3.32 -7.29
N GLY A 371 -12.14 -3.87 -7.73
CA GLY A 371 -12.35 -4.20 -9.15
C GLY A 371 -13.12 -3.16 -9.95
N PHE A 372 -12.57 -1.99 -10.17
CA PHE A 372 -13.20 -0.82 -10.79
C PHE A 372 -14.00 -1.12 -12.07
N ASP A 373 -13.37 -1.67 -13.11
CA ASP A 373 -14.01 -1.86 -14.41
C ASP A 373 -14.70 -3.23 -14.55
N ASN A 374 -14.36 -4.19 -13.69
CA ASN A 374 -14.77 -5.58 -13.89
C ASN A 374 -16.01 -5.97 -13.10
N TRP A 375 -16.10 -5.57 -11.83
CA TRP A 375 -17.19 -6.04 -10.96
C TRP A 375 -17.72 -5.05 -9.92
N LEU A 376 -17.07 -3.88 -9.71
CA LEU A 376 -17.60 -2.86 -8.81
C LEU A 376 -18.80 -2.12 -9.45
N TRP A 377 -19.40 -1.27 -8.66
CA TRP A 377 -20.54 -0.44 -9.10
C TRP A 377 -20.13 0.59 -10.17
N PRO A 378 -21.05 0.97 -11.07
CA PRO A 378 -20.78 1.97 -12.10
C PRO A 378 -20.69 3.38 -11.51
N ASP A 379 -20.10 4.33 -12.27
CA ASP A 379 -20.01 5.75 -11.87
C ASP A 379 -21.38 6.41 -11.64
N ALA A 380 -22.43 5.87 -12.24
CA ALA A 380 -23.81 6.34 -12.05
C ALA A 380 -24.45 5.85 -10.74
N ALA A 381 -23.77 5.01 -9.96
CA ALA A 381 -24.29 4.58 -8.67
C ALA A 381 -24.41 5.75 -7.70
N THR A 382 -25.44 5.72 -6.88
CA THR A 382 -25.65 6.68 -5.79
C THR A 382 -25.74 5.98 -4.46
N PHE A 383 -25.28 6.65 -3.41
CA PHE A 383 -25.28 6.17 -2.05
C PHE A 383 -26.16 7.05 -1.16
N PRO A 384 -26.83 6.50 -0.14
CA PRO A 384 -27.74 7.27 0.71
C PRO A 384 -27.10 8.45 1.45
N SER A 385 -25.78 8.39 1.70
CA SER A 385 -25.00 9.50 2.28
C SER A 385 -24.80 10.69 1.33
N GLY A 386 -25.04 10.51 0.05
CA GLY A 386 -24.68 11.48 -0.99
C GLY A 386 -23.23 11.40 -1.46
N THR A 387 -22.43 10.48 -0.93
CA THR A 387 -21.07 10.19 -1.43
C THR A 387 -21.16 9.70 -2.87
N SER A 388 -20.34 10.26 -3.77
CA SER A 388 -20.33 9.83 -5.17
C SER A 388 -19.78 8.41 -5.32
N ALA A 389 -20.12 7.75 -6.43
CA ALA A 389 -19.62 6.40 -6.73
C ALA A 389 -18.09 6.34 -6.78
N GLU A 390 -17.48 7.38 -7.34
CA GLU A 390 -16.03 7.57 -7.43
C GLU A 390 -15.39 7.69 -6.05
N GLN A 391 -15.87 8.63 -5.23
CA GLN A 391 -15.36 8.82 -3.87
C GLN A 391 -15.53 7.55 -3.02
N MET A 392 -16.68 6.88 -3.14
CA MET A 392 -16.93 5.64 -2.42
C MET A 392 -15.92 4.55 -2.78
N ARG A 393 -15.51 4.41 -4.05
CA ARG A 393 -14.46 3.43 -4.42
C ARG A 393 -13.12 3.74 -3.77
N GLN A 394 -12.75 5.01 -3.71
CA GLN A 394 -11.47 5.43 -3.13
C GLN A 394 -11.40 5.20 -1.61
N VAL A 395 -12.54 5.27 -0.90
CA VAL A 395 -12.58 5.19 0.56
C VAL A 395 -13.13 3.88 1.11
N TYR A 396 -13.75 3.03 0.29
CA TYR A 396 -14.50 1.87 0.81
C TYR A 396 -13.62 0.89 1.60
N GLY A 397 -12.41 0.64 1.11
CA GLY A 397 -11.42 -0.16 1.84
C GLY A 397 -11.03 0.45 3.19
N LEU A 398 -10.88 1.78 3.27
CA LEU A 398 -10.58 2.48 4.52
C LEU A 398 -11.73 2.37 5.54
N LEU A 399 -12.98 2.55 5.07
CA LEU A 399 -14.18 2.43 5.92
C LEU A 399 -14.30 1.04 6.53
N LEU A 400 -14.02 -0.01 5.77
CA LEU A 400 -14.03 -1.40 6.24
C LEU A 400 -12.91 -1.67 7.24
N GLN A 401 -11.69 -1.22 6.95
CA GLN A 401 -10.54 -1.36 7.86
C GLN A 401 -10.81 -0.66 9.20
N ASP A 402 -11.30 0.57 9.16
CA ASP A 402 -11.65 1.34 10.35
C ASP A 402 -12.75 0.64 11.18
N MET A 403 -13.84 0.24 10.52
CA MET A 403 -14.98 -0.40 11.17
C MET A 403 -14.59 -1.70 11.90
N ILE A 404 -13.80 -2.55 11.26
CA ILE A 404 -13.37 -3.82 11.85
C ILE A 404 -12.31 -3.60 12.93
N THR A 405 -11.35 -2.70 12.71
CA THR A 405 -10.36 -2.36 13.73
C THR A 405 -11.03 -1.84 15.01
N ASP A 406 -11.97 -0.91 14.88
CA ASP A 406 -12.73 -0.36 15.99
C ASP A 406 -13.53 -1.42 16.73
N LEU A 407 -14.16 -2.37 16.02
CA LEU A 407 -14.92 -3.44 16.62
C LEU A 407 -14.06 -4.32 17.54
N TYR A 408 -12.89 -4.76 17.05
CA TYR A 408 -11.97 -5.55 17.87
C TYR A 408 -11.41 -4.76 19.06
N HIS A 409 -11.07 -3.47 18.88
CA HIS A 409 -10.60 -2.61 19.96
C HIS A 409 -11.66 -2.41 21.06
N LYS A 410 -12.93 -2.17 20.71
CA LYS A 410 -14.04 -2.05 21.68
C LYS A 410 -14.20 -3.32 22.49
N ASN A 411 -13.88 -4.46 21.93
CA ASN A 411 -13.89 -5.75 22.63
C ASN A 411 -12.55 -6.07 23.32
N ASN A 412 -11.68 -5.05 23.51
CA ASN A 412 -10.37 -5.19 24.14
C ASN A 412 -9.50 -6.30 23.54
N THR A 413 -9.61 -6.48 22.22
CA THR A 413 -8.84 -7.45 21.45
C THR A 413 -8.13 -6.78 20.27
N ARG A 414 -7.16 -7.48 19.69
CA ARG A 414 -6.49 -7.05 18.45
C ARG A 414 -6.81 -8.01 17.33
N THR A 415 -6.88 -7.47 16.13
CA THR A 415 -7.03 -8.25 14.89
C THR A 415 -5.79 -8.12 14.01
N TYR A 416 -5.64 -9.03 13.07
CA TYR A 416 -4.73 -8.92 11.93
C TYR A 416 -5.36 -9.63 10.74
N GLY A 417 -5.39 -8.95 9.60
CA GLY A 417 -6.14 -9.44 8.46
C GLY A 417 -5.56 -9.01 7.12
N LEU A 418 -6.31 -9.32 6.08
CA LEU A 418 -6.01 -9.01 4.69
C LEU A 418 -7.09 -8.12 4.09
N ILE A 419 -6.69 -7.28 3.15
CA ILE A 419 -7.62 -6.45 2.39
C ILE A 419 -7.15 -6.26 0.94
N ARG A 420 -8.11 -6.13 0.01
CA ARG A 420 -7.83 -5.91 -1.41
C ARG A 420 -7.69 -4.44 -1.78
N ALA A 421 -8.23 -3.51 -0.98
CA ALA A 421 -8.16 -2.09 -1.29
C ALA A 421 -7.85 -1.24 -0.05
N SER A 422 -7.02 -0.22 -0.25
CA SER A 422 -6.66 0.76 0.76
C SER A 422 -6.29 2.11 0.13
N ASN A 423 -5.95 3.11 0.95
CA ASN A 423 -5.53 4.42 0.49
C ASN A 423 -4.78 5.17 1.60
N ALA A 424 -4.53 6.48 1.47
CA ALA A 424 -3.90 7.31 2.49
C ALA A 424 -4.64 7.25 3.83
N GLY A 425 -3.89 7.28 4.93
CA GLY A 425 -4.43 7.16 6.28
C GLY A 425 -4.49 5.73 6.82
N ALA A 426 -4.09 4.72 6.01
CA ALA A 426 -4.22 3.31 6.37
C ALA A 426 -3.13 2.77 7.30
N SER A 427 -2.07 3.51 7.57
CA SER A 427 -0.89 3.02 8.32
C SER A 427 -1.24 2.44 9.70
N ARG A 428 -2.28 2.97 10.36
CA ARG A 428 -2.74 2.54 11.67
C ARG A 428 -3.55 1.23 11.67
N PHE A 429 -4.03 0.77 10.51
CA PHE A 429 -4.88 -0.41 10.43
C PHE A 429 -4.09 -1.71 10.37
N PRO A 430 -4.47 -2.73 11.14
CA PRO A 430 -3.81 -4.02 11.17
C PRO A 430 -4.25 -4.91 9.99
N PHE A 431 -4.15 -4.37 8.78
CA PHE A 431 -4.49 -5.05 7.54
C PHE A 431 -3.34 -4.99 6.55
N VAL A 432 -3.07 -6.12 5.92
CA VAL A 432 -2.05 -6.28 4.88
C VAL A 432 -2.74 -6.38 3.53
N ILE A 433 -2.29 -5.61 2.56
CA ILE A 433 -2.80 -5.68 1.19
C ILE A 433 -2.21 -6.91 0.50
N TYR A 434 -3.01 -7.58 -0.30
CA TYR A 434 -2.62 -8.74 -1.10
C TYR A 434 -3.24 -8.66 -2.50
N ASN A 435 -2.74 -9.47 -3.43
CA ASN A 435 -3.25 -9.56 -4.80
C ASN A 435 -3.23 -11.02 -5.28
N ASP A 436 -4.10 -11.34 -6.25
CA ASP A 436 -4.08 -12.60 -6.99
C ASP A 436 -3.08 -12.60 -8.15
N TYR A 437 -2.52 -11.46 -8.53
CA TYR A 437 -1.44 -11.37 -9.51
C TYR A 437 -0.17 -12.04 -8.98
N TYR A 438 0.53 -12.82 -9.85
CA TYR A 438 1.46 -13.83 -9.36
C TYR A 438 2.90 -13.71 -9.86
N ASN A 439 3.33 -12.56 -10.33
CA ASN A 439 4.73 -12.36 -10.68
C ASN A 439 5.58 -12.10 -9.42
N HIS A 440 6.60 -12.93 -9.18
CA HIS A 440 7.41 -12.84 -7.96
C HIS A 440 8.25 -11.56 -7.90
N LYS A 441 8.89 -11.14 -9.01
CA LYS A 441 9.68 -9.89 -9.05
C LYS A 441 8.79 -8.68 -8.79
N ASP A 442 7.62 -8.64 -9.43
CA ASP A 442 6.64 -7.58 -9.23
C ASP A 442 6.18 -7.50 -7.77
N PHE A 443 5.97 -8.63 -7.12
CA PHE A 443 5.57 -8.69 -5.71
C PHE A 443 6.64 -8.12 -4.78
N ILE A 444 7.92 -8.36 -5.05
CA ILE A 444 9.02 -7.77 -4.27
C ILE A 444 9.10 -6.26 -4.52
N THR A 445 8.95 -5.80 -5.76
CA THR A 445 8.87 -4.37 -6.08
C THR A 445 7.72 -3.68 -5.34
N ALA A 446 6.54 -4.31 -5.29
CA ALA A 446 5.39 -3.79 -4.55
C ALA A 446 5.64 -3.78 -3.03
N LEU A 447 6.32 -4.79 -2.49
CA LEU A 447 6.72 -4.83 -1.08
C LEU A 447 7.62 -3.62 -0.74
N ILE A 448 8.58 -3.30 -1.58
CA ILE A 448 9.45 -2.13 -1.44
C ILE A 448 8.62 -0.84 -1.51
N ASN A 449 7.76 -0.68 -2.52
CA ASN A 449 6.92 0.51 -2.68
C ASN A 449 5.96 0.75 -1.52
N SER A 450 5.50 -0.29 -0.84
CA SER A 450 4.59 -0.17 0.31
C SER A 450 5.19 0.68 1.44
N GLY A 451 6.51 0.63 1.61
CA GLY A 451 7.24 1.38 2.64
C GLY A 451 7.23 2.90 2.47
N PHE A 452 7.03 3.42 1.25
CA PHE A 452 6.89 4.86 1.03
C PHE A 452 5.48 5.39 1.35
N SER A 453 4.46 4.54 1.27
CA SER A 453 3.07 4.97 1.17
C SER A 453 2.22 4.72 2.43
N GLY A 454 2.84 4.28 3.54
CA GLY A 454 2.13 4.04 4.79
C GLY A 454 1.11 2.90 4.71
N ILE A 455 1.41 1.87 3.94
CA ILE A 455 0.59 0.67 3.77
C ILE A 455 1.45 -0.57 4.01
N LEU A 456 0.80 -1.70 4.27
CA LEU A 456 1.45 -3.00 4.37
C LEU A 456 1.08 -3.84 3.16
N TRP A 457 2.05 -4.54 2.59
CA TRP A 457 1.89 -5.45 1.47
C TRP A 457 2.56 -6.79 1.78
N THR A 458 1.99 -7.88 1.29
CA THR A 458 2.63 -9.20 1.37
C THR A 458 2.70 -9.84 -0.01
N PRO A 459 3.88 -10.38 -0.41
CA PRO A 459 3.95 -11.34 -1.48
C PRO A 459 3.05 -12.54 -1.18
N GLU A 460 2.56 -13.21 -2.19
CA GLU A 460 1.71 -14.38 -2.03
C GLU A 460 2.48 -15.64 -2.41
N ALA A 461 2.53 -16.63 -1.50
CA ALA A 461 2.98 -17.97 -1.82
C ALA A 461 1.77 -18.85 -2.12
N ARG A 462 1.74 -19.41 -3.33
CA ARG A 462 0.74 -20.40 -3.77
C ARG A 462 1.45 -21.45 -4.63
N GLN A 463 0.73 -22.30 -5.35
CA GLN A 463 1.36 -23.27 -6.24
C GLN A 463 2.39 -22.60 -7.17
N SER A 464 3.47 -23.27 -7.41
CA SER A 464 4.59 -22.86 -8.26
C SER A 464 4.88 -23.92 -9.31
N ASP A 465 5.58 -23.56 -10.39
CA ASP A 465 5.89 -24.50 -11.45
C ASP A 465 7.03 -25.46 -11.06
N THR A 466 7.92 -25.02 -10.17
CA THR A 466 9.08 -25.80 -9.69
C THR A 466 9.25 -25.69 -8.18
N GLY A 467 9.97 -26.64 -7.58
CA GLY A 467 10.35 -26.57 -6.17
C GLY A 467 11.23 -25.37 -5.85
N GLU A 468 12.17 -25.00 -6.75
CA GLU A 468 12.97 -23.79 -6.57
C GLU A 468 12.09 -22.55 -6.51
N GLU A 469 11.15 -22.36 -7.43
CA GLU A 469 10.23 -21.20 -7.39
C GLU A 469 9.43 -21.18 -6.09
N TRP A 470 8.93 -22.33 -5.66
CA TRP A 470 8.22 -22.47 -4.39
C TRP A 470 9.09 -21.99 -3.22
N LEU A 471 10.33 -22.48 -3.13
CA LEU A 471 11.25 -22.09 -2.07
C LEU A 471 11.56 -20.58 -2.08
N ARG A 472 11.85 -20.00 -3.26
CA ARG A 472 12.14 -18.55 -3.38
C ARG A 472 10.96 -17.69 -2.95
N ARG A 473 9.74 -18.08 -3.28
CA ARG A 473 8.52 -17.41 -2.82
C ARG A 473 8.33 -17.56 -1.30
N MET A 474 8.58 -18.76 -0.76
CA MET A 474 8.51 -18.99 0.69
C MET A 474 9.57 -18.18 1.45
N GLN A 475 10.79 -18.09 0.94
CA GLN A 475 11.83 -17.21 1.49
C GLN A 475 11.35 -15.75 1.54
N ALA A 476 10.79 -15.24 0.45
CA ALA A 476 10.31 -13.86 0.38
C ALA A 476 9.14 -13.58 1.35
N VAL A 477 8.13 -14.45 1.43
CA VAL A 477 7.00 -14.20 2.34
C VAL A 477 7.41 -14.25 3.80
N CYS A 478 8.42 -15.04 4.17
CA CYS A 478 8.96 -15.08 5.53
C CYS A 478 9.60 -13.75 5.97
N PHE A 479 9.99 -12.89 5.04
CA PHE A 479 10.53 -11.55 5.29
C PHE A 479 9.59 -10.44 4.81
N SER A 480 8.29 -10.66 4.95
CA SER A 480 7.22 -9.70 4.67
C SER A 480 6.37 -9.43 5.92
N PRO A 481 5.47 -8.44 5.91
CA PRO A 481 4.58 -8.16 7.03
C PRO A 481 3.74 -9.36 7.47
N MET A 482 3.35 -10.23 6.55
CA MET A 482 2.58 -11.45 6.84
C MET A 482 3.17 -12.65 6.10
N ALA A 483 3.65 -13.66 6.82
CA ALA A 483 4.07 -14.92 6.21
C ALA A 483 2.86 -15.79 5.90
N MET A 484 2.50 -15.89 4.62
CA MET A 484 1.24 -16.49 4.18
C MET A 484 1.42 -17.47 3.02
N ILE A 485 0.80 -18.64 3.15
CA ILE A 485 0.48 -19.51 2.02
C ILE A 485 -1.01 -19.37 1.72
N ASN A 486 -1.35 -19.06 0.48
CA ASN A 486 -2.73 -18.97 0.01
C ASN A 486 -3.08 -20.15 -0.89
N ALA A 487 -3.67 -21.17 -0.29
CA ALA A 487 -4.00 -22.44 -0.97
C ALA A 487 -5.48 -22.60 -1.31
N TRP A 488 -6.22 -21.51 -1.38
CA TRP A 488 -7.69 -21.51 -1.51
C TRP A 488 -8.24 -22.35 -2.68
N SER A 489 -7.54 -22.41 -3.81
CA SER A 489 -7.94 -23.19 -5.00
C SER A 489 -7.02 -24.37 -5.27
N SER A 490 -5.73 -24.28 -4.93
CA SER A 490 -4.72 -25.27 -5.26
C SER A 490 -4.57 -26.36 -4.20
N GLY A 491 -4.89 -26.03 -2.95
CA GLY A 491 -4.60 -26.90 -1.81
C GLY A 491 -3.09 -27.09 -1.56
N THR A 492 -2.24 -26.21 -2.08
CA THR A 492 -0.77 -26.28 -1.92
C THR A 492 -0.39 -26.18 -0.46
N LYS A 493 0.54 -27.02 -0.03
CA LYS A 493 1.03 -27.13 1.34
C LYS A 493 2.52 -26.84 1.40
N PRO A 494 3.09 -26.51 2.57
CA PRO A 494 4.54 -26.32 2.68
C PRO A 494 5.37 -27.46 2.08
N TRP A 495 4.87 -28.69 2.19
CA TRP A 495 5.50 -29.94 1.72
C TRP A 495 5.03 -30.42 0.35
N SER A 496 4.35 -29.59 -0.43
CA SER A 496 3.90 -29.97 -1.80
C SER A 496 5.06 -30.17 -2.77
N TYR A 497 6.26 -29.68 -2.45
CA TYR A 497 7.49 -29.85 -3.19
C TYR A 497 8.54 -30.51 -2.30
N PRO A 498 8.54 -31.88 -2.24
CA PRO A 498 9.37 -32.61 -1.27
C PRO A 498 10.88 -32.35 -1.39
N GLU A 499 11.35 -32.03 -2.60
CA GLU A 499 12.77 -31.80 -2.90
C GLU A 499 13.35 -30.53 -2.25
N VAL A 500 12.51 -29.61 -1.78
CA VAL A 500 12.92 -28.36 -1.11
C VAL A 500 12.22 -28.16 0.24
N TYR A 501 11.56 -29.20 0.76
CA TYR A 501 10.76 -29.04 1.97
C TYR A 501 11.58 -28.66 3.21
N ASP A 502 12.79 -29.22 3.36
CA ASP A 502 13.64 -28.93 4.51
C ASP A 502 14.08 -27.47 4.52
N GLU A 503 14.38 -26.89 3.37
CA GLU A 503 14.73 -25.48 3.20
C GLU A 503 13.53 -24.57 3.47
N VAL A 504 12.35 -24.93 2.93
CA VAL A 504 11.08 -24.21 3.20
C VAL A 504 10.76 -24.20 4.69
N LYS A 505 10.91 -25.33 5.37
CA LYS A 505 10.72 -25.44 6.82
C LYS A 505 11.75 -24.61 7.58
N THR A 506 13.00 -24.64 7.16
CA THR A 506 14.09 -23.89 7.79
C THR A 506 13.83 -22.38 7.78
N VAL A 507 13.42 -21.81 6.64
CA VAL A 507 13.13 -20.38 6.57
C VAL A 507 11.86 -20.00 7.36
N ALA A 508 10.85 -20.87 7.40
CA ALA A 508 9.66 -20.65 8.23
C ALA A 508 10.00 -20.64 9.73
N LEU A 509 10.85 -21.58 10.18
CA LEU A 509 11.34 -21.61 11.56
C LEU A 509 12.26 -20.41 11.87
N LEU A 510 13.07 -19.93 10.93
CA LEU A 510 13.85 -18.70 11.09
C LEU A 510 12.94 -17.49 11.34
N ARG A 511 11.83 -17.36 10.62
CA ARG A 511 10.83 -16.31 10.92
C ARG A 511 10.33 -16.41 12.35
N MET A 512 10.03 -17.63 12.84
CA MET A 512 9.57 -17.84 14.22
C MET A 512 10.65 -17.46 15.25
N GLN A 513 11.92 -17.69 14.93
CA GLN A 513 13.04 -17.23 15.78
C GLN A 513 13.13 -15.69 15.82
N LEU A 514 12.88 -15.03 14.71
CA LEU A 514 12.95 -13.57 14.57
C LEU A 514 11.72 -12.82 15.13
N LEU A 515 10.73 -13.50 15.69
CA LEU A 515 9.51 -12.85 16.19
C LEU A 515 9.75 -11.65 17.13
N PRO A 516 10.72 -11.68 18.09
CA PRO A 516 11.01 -10.50 18.92
C PRO A 516 11.51 -9.32 18.09
N TYR A 517 12.39 -9.57 17.12
CA TYR A 517 12.90 -8.55 16.20
C TYR A 517 11.76 -7.95 15.36
N ILE A 518 10.94 -8.82 14.75
CA ILE A 518 9.79 -8.40 13.93
C ILE A 518 8.79 -7.57 14.75
N TYR A 519 8.47 -8.02 15.96
CA TYR A 519 7.56 -7.28 16.84
C TYR A 519 8.11 -5.91 17.25
N SER A 520 9.41 -5.82 17.52
CA SER A 520 10.09 -4.55 17.82
C SER A 520 10.06 -3.60 16.61
N THR A 521 10.22 -4.13 15.42
CA THR A 521 10.11 -3.36 14.17
C THR A 521 8.70 -2.79 13.99
N PHE A 522 7.65 -3.55 14.28
CA PHE A 522 6.28 -3.05 14.26
C PHE A 522 5.99 -2.09 15.43
N ALA A 523 6.67 -2.24 16.57
CA ALA A 523 6.57 -1.27 17.66
C ALA A 523 7.16 0.09 17.23
N ASP A 524 8.29 0.09 16.53
CA ASP A 524 8.88 1.31 15.96
C ASP A 524 7.95 1.94 14.90
N TYR A 525 7.30 1.13 14.08
CA TYR A 525 6.28 1.61 13.15
C TYR A 525 5.12 2.29 13.90
N HIS A 526 4.64 1.67 14.96
CA HIS A 526 3.52 2.20 15.76
C HIS A 526 3.85 3.52 16.46
N PHE A 527 4.99 3.56 17.15
CA PHE A 527 5.34 4.70 18.01
C PHE A 527 6.07 5.82 17.25
N ASN A 528 6.86 5.51 16.25
CA ASN A 528 7.71 6.46 15.55
C ASN A 528 7.37 6.62 14.06
N GLY A 529 6.42 5.84 13.54
CA GLY A 529 6.02 5.90 12.12
C GLY A 529 7.03 5.27 11.16
N THR A 530 8.07 4.57 11.64
CA THR A 530 9.10 3.95 10.79
C THR A 530 8.54 2.73 10.07
N PRO A 531 8.51 2.68 8.73
CA PRO A 531 7.97 1.53 8.00
C PRO A 531 8.72 0.23 8.36
N PRO A 532 8.03 -0.89 8.60
CA PRO A 532 8.68 -2.16 8.95
C PRO A 532 9.46 -2.77 7.78
N ILE A 533 9.01 -2.54 6.57
CA ILE A 533 9.74 -2.80 5.33
C ILE A 533 10.16 -1.45 4.77
N ARG A 534 11.45 -1.22 4.62
CA ARG A 534 11.97 0.06 4.14
C ARG A 534 12.68 -0.11 2.81
N PRO A 535 12.24 0.63 1.78
CA PRO A 535 13.06 0.82 0.58
C PRO A 535 14.48 1.27 0.94
N MET A 536 15.46 0.84 0.18
CA MET A 536 16.85 1.28 0.40
C MET A 536 16.96 2.81 0.30
N GLN A 537 16.16 3.45 -0.55
CA GLN A 537 16.08 4.90 -0.73
C GLN A 537 15.61 5.67 0.52
N LEU A 538 15.02 4.99 1.52
CA LEU A 538 14.73 5.56 2.84
C LEU A 538 15.87 5.36 3.86
N THR A 539 16.94 4.67 3.50
CA THR A 539 18.10 4.47 4.37
C THR A 539 19.00 5.68 4.25
N GLU A 540 19.21 6.42 5.34
CA GLU A 540 19.95 7.70 5.34
C GLU A 540 21.37 7.61 4.81
N GLU A 541 21.98 6.45 4.93
CA GLU A 541 23.35 6.18 4.52
C GLU A 541 23.43 5.50 3.14
N PHE A 542 22.28 5.39 2.44
CA PHE A 542 22.22 4.83 1.10
C PHE A 542 22.52 5.90 0.07
N TYR A 543 23.64 5.77 -0.60
CA TYR A 543 23.96 6.54 -1.81
C TYR A 543 23.71 5.63 -3.00
N ALA A 544 22.71 5.93 -3.82
CA ALA A 544 22.53 5.26 -5.09
C ALA A 544 23.82 5.44 -5.90
N GLN A 545 24.66 4.42 -5.96
CA GLN A 545 25.85 4.46 -6.79
C GLN A 545 25.38 4.52 -8.24
N GLU A 546 25.89 5.49 -9.01
CA GLU A 546 25.52 5.75 -10.40
C GLU A 546 25.82 4.58 -11.36
N GLU A 547 26.49 3.54 -10.89
CA GLU A 547 27.00 2.42 -11.67
C GLU A 547 26.19 1.12 -11.61
N VAL A 548 24.91 1.14 -11.26
CA VAL A 548 24.12 -0.06 -11.53
C VAL A 548 23.84 -0.10 -13.04
N LYS A 549 24.56 -0.96 -13.69
CA LYS A 549 24.92 -0.93 -15.10
C LYS A 549 23.82 -1.20 -16.07
N GLU A 550 23.96 -0.55 -17.21
CA GLU A 550 23.70 -0.82 -18.62
C GLU A 550 23.25 -2.26 -19.06
N GLY A 551 23.27 -3.27 -18.22
CA GLY A 551 22.94 -4.66 -18.62
C GLY A 551 21.47 -5.04 -18.53
N GLU A 552 20.66 -4.38 -17.70
CA GLU A 552 19.24 -4.71 -17.51
C GLU A 552 18.25 -3.77 -18.23
N LEU A 553 18.75 -2.77 -18.93
CA LEU A 553 17.95 -1.80 -19.67
C LEU A 553 17.68 -2.27 -21.13
N ASP A 554 17.23 -3.50 -21.36
CA ASP A 554 16.72 -3.87 -22.69
C ASP A 554 15.39 -3.18 -23.06
N ASP A 555 14.87 -2.33 -22.17
CA ASP A 555 13.80 -1.38 -22.45
C ASP A 555 14.28 -0.13 -23.27
N THR A 556 15.58 0.00 -23.54
CA THR A 556 16.15 1.05 -24.40
C THR A 556 15.64 1.02 -25.84
N LYS A 557 15.00 -0.06 -26.25
CA LYS A 557 14.37 -0.17 -27.58
C LYS A 557 13.01 0.50 -27.69
N ASN A 558 12.42 0.92 -26.57
CA ASN A 558 11.15 1.64 -26.61
C ASN A 558 11.37 3.15 -26.40
N PRO A 559 11.36 3.95 -27.47
CA PRO A 559 11.62 5.40 -27.38
C PRO A 559 10.53 6.16 -26.62
N TYR A 560 9.44 5.50 -26.24
CA TYR A 560 8.34 6.08 -25.48
C TYR A 560 8.44 5.78 -23.98
N LYS A 561 9.43 5.01 -23.55
CA LYS A 561 9.74 4.82 -22.14
C LYS A 561 10.92 5.72 -21.76
N LEU A 562 10.76 6.49 -20.67
CA LEU A 562 11.88 7.17 -20.06
C LEU A 562 12.90 6.12 -19.60
N ALA A 563 14.14 6.27 -20.00
CA ALA A 563 15.25 5.54 -19.43
C ALA A 563 15.43 6.04 -17.99
N LEU A 564 14.82 5.32 -17.04
CA LEU A 564 15.04 5.58 -15.62
C LEU A 564 16.46 5.14 -15.29
N LYS A 565 17.21 5.99 -14.56
CA LYS A 565 18.41 5.53 -13.85
C LYS A 565 18.02 4.27 -13.06
N SER A 566 18.91 3.29 -12.99
CA SER A 566 18.65 1.99 -12.42
C SER A 566 17.92 2.07 -11.09
N ASP A 567 16.82 1.38 -11.04
CA ASP A 567 15.85 1.44 -9.96
C ASP A 567 16.08 0.22 -9.06
N LEU A 568 16.69 0.42 -7.88
CA LEU A 568 16.90 -0.65 -6.92
C LEU A 568 15.56 -1.12 -6.34
N LYS A 569 15.06 -2.23 -6.86
CA LYS A 569 13.70 -2.75 -6.62
C LYS A 569 13.63 -4.21 -6.18
N ASP A 570 14.74 -4.77 -5.77
CA ASP A 570 14.87 -6.18 -5.37
C ASP A 570 15.63 -6.40 -4.07
N GLN A 571 15.88 -5.32 -3.31
CA GLN A 571 16.58 -5.30 -2.03
C GLN A 571 15.92 -4.27 -1.11
N TYR A 572 15.77 -4.60 0.18
CA TYR A 572 15.10 -3.73 1.15
C TYR A 572 15.62 -3.96 2.57
N MET A 573 15.38 -2.98 3.45
CA MET A 573 15.57 -3.14 4.89
C MET A 573 14.34 -3.79 5.52
N PHE A 574 14.55 -4.82 6.31
CA PHE A 574 13.55 -5.37 7.23
C PHE A 574 13.88 -4.91 8.65
N GLY A 575 13.11 -3.97 9.15
CA GLY A 575 13.46 -3.23 10.36
C GLY A 575 14.70 -2.37 10.18
N GLU A 576 15.41 -2.09 11.27
CA GLU A 576 16.54 -1.17 11.28
C GLU A 576 17.85 -1.81 10.83
N ASN A 577 18.02 -3.11 11.11
CA ASN A 577 19.34 -3.72 11.10
C ASN A 577 19.55 -4.75 9.98
N ILE A 578 18.49 -5.23 9.30
CA ILE A 578 18.63 -6.34 8.35
C ILE A 578 18.32 -5.87 6.92
N ILE A 579 19.28 -6.03 6.01
CA ILE A 579 19.02 -6.02 4.56
C ILE A 579 18.53 -7.41 4.16
N VAL A 580 17.44 -7.45 3.40
CA VAL A 580 16.90 -8.65 2.75
C VAL A 580 17.08 -8.51 1.25
N ALA A 581 17.70 -9.50 0.64
CA ALA A 581 17.97 -9.50 -0.79
C ALA A 581 17.43 -10.79 -1.44
N PRO A 582 16.10 -10.86 -1.76
CA PRO A 582 15.47 -12.04 -2.32
C PRO A 582 16.15 -12.52 -3.59
N ILE A 583 16.22 -13.85 -3.78
CA ILE A 583 16.67 -14.51 -4.99
C ILE A 583 15.45 -14.90 -5.84
N PHE A 584 15.58 -14.79 -7.14
CA PHE A 584 14.53 -15.24 -8.07
C PHE A 584 14.93 -16.56 -8.71
N THR A 585 13.94 -17.29 -9.18
CA THR A 585 14.11 -18.60 -9.82
C THR A 585 15.12 -18.53 -10.97
N GLY A 586 16.13 -19.41 -10.94
CA GLY A 586 17.17 -19.50 -11.95
C GLY A 586 18.36 -18.54 -11.74
N ASP A 587 18.31 -17.63 -10.77
CA ASP A 587 19.44 -16.75 -10.47
C ASP A 587 20.52 -17.52 -9.70
N THR A 588 21.73 -17.57 -10.25
CA THR A 588 22.91 -18.25 -9.62
C THR A 588 23.82 -17.29 -8.88
N SER A 589 23.67 -15.99 -9.11
CA SER A 589 24.41 -14.93 -8.45
C SER A 589 23.59 -13.65 -8.44
N ARG A 590 23.91 -12.74 -7.53
CA ARG A 590 23.33 -11.39 -7.57
C ARG A 590 24.27 -10.33 -7.01
N GLN A 591 24.01 -9.09 -7.38
CA GLN A 591 24.62 -7.91 -6.78
C GLN A 591 23.85 -7.49 -5.54
N ILE A 592 24.59 -7.03 -4.52
CA ILE A 592 24.06 -6.43 -3.30
C ILE A 592 24.70 -5.06 -3.16
N ILE A 593 23.90 -4.02 -2.93
CA ILE A 593 24.39 -2.70 -2.62
C ILE A 593 24.40 -2.54 -1.11
N LEU A 594 25.60 -2.44 -0.54
CA LEU A 594 25.81 -2.19 0.88
C LEU A 594 25.83 -0.67 1.12
N PRO A 595 24.92 -0.12 1.95
CA PRO A 595 24.97 1.28 2.36
C PRO A 595 26.25 1.61 3.14
N LYS A 596 26.47 2.89 3.42
CA LYS A 596 27.54 3.35 4.31
C LYS A 596 27.44 2.67 5.68
N GLY A 597 28.59 2.33 6.26
CA GLY A 597 28.71 1.54 7.46
C GLY A 597 29.07 0.09 7.15
N LYS A 598 29.57 -0.62 8.14
CA LYS A 598 29.99 -2.00 7.96
C LYS A 598 28.81 -2.96 7.96
N TRP A 599 28.91 -4.01 7.14
CA TRP A 599 27.88 -5.02 6.97
C TRP A 599 28.44 -6.42 7.13
N TYR A 600 27.67 -7.28 7.76
CA TYR A 600 28.02 -8.65 8.07
C TYR A 600 26.98 -9.62 7.54
N ASP A 601 27.43 -10.81 7.15
CA ASP A 601 26.54 -11.92 6.81
C ASP A 601 25.75 -12.37 8.04
N PHE A 602 24.43 -12.50 7.91
CA PHE A 602 23.55 -12.88 9.03
C PHE A 602 23.85 -14.28 9.57
N TYR A 603 24.25 -15.21 8.70
CA TYR A 603 24.40 -16.61 9.06
C TYR A 603 25.80 -16.91 9.65
N SER A 604 26.82 -16.44 8.99
CA SER A 604 28.23 -16.69 9.40
C SER A 604 28.78 -15.64 10.37
N GLY A 605 28.26 -14.40 10.31
CA GLY A 605 28.85 -13.26 11.04
C GLY A 605 30.08 -12.69 10.38
N ASP A 606 30.42 -13.12 9.16
CA ASP A 606 31.59 -12.61 8.45
C ASP A 606 31.37 -11.18 7.97
N TYR A 607 32.43 -10.37 8.06
CA TYR A 607 32.45 -9.02 7.49
C TYR A 607 32.43 -9.08 5.97
N LEU A 608 31.53 -8.30 5.33
CA LEU A 608 31.33 -8.33 3.89
C LEU A 608 31.77 -7.06 3.16
N GLY A 609 31.76 -5.90 3.83
CA GLY A 609 32.12 -4.63 3.21
C GLY A 609 31.38 -3.42 3.77
N GLU A 610 31.64 -2.25 3.19
CA GLU A 610 30.95 -0.99 3.50
C GLU A 610 30.89 -0.08 2.28
N ASN A 611 29.75 0.54 2.04
CA ASN A 611 29.52 1.51 0.95
C ASN A 611 30.05 0.99 -0.40
N GLU A 612 29.73 -0.23 -0.74
CA GLU A 612 30.19 -0.88 -1.95
C GLU A 612 29.15 -1.85 -2.54
N ILE A 613 29.37 -2.24 -3.77
CA ILE A 613 28.59 -3.28 -4.43
C ILE A 613 29.37 -4.59 -4.31
N ILE A 614 28.76 -5.59 -3.66
CA ILE A 614 29.32 -6.93 -3.59
C ILE A 614 28.57 -7.88 -4.51
N HIS A 615 29.26 -8.94 -4.94
CA HIS A 615 28.68 -10.03 -5.70
C HIS A 615 28.67 -11.28 -4.83
N ILE A 616 27.52 -11.92 -4.74
CA ILE A 616 27.37 -13.17 -4.02
C ILE A 616 26.90 -14.28 -4.97
N GLU A 617 27.38 -15.51 -4.71
CA GLU A 617 26.76 -16.71 -5.28
C GLU A 617 25.51 -17.05 -4.47
N THR A 618 24.44 -17.46 -5.14
CA THR A 618 23.20 -17.79 -4.47
C THR A 618 23.22 -19.23 -3.98
N LYS A 619 22.78 -19.44 -2.74
CA LYS A 619 22.52 -20.75 -2.16
C LYS A 619 21.04 -21.05 -2.18
N LEU A 620 20.68 -22.30 -2.37
CA LEU A 620 19.27 -22.70 -2.39
C LEU A 620 18.67 -22.60 -0.99
N GLU A 621 19.41 -23.02 0.01
CA GLU A 621 19.00 -23.12 1.40
C GLU A 621 18.87 -21.78 2.14
N GLU A 622 19.43 -20.68 1.60
CA GLU A 622 19.50 -19.39 2.28
C GLU A 622 18.85 -18.29 1.44
N ILE A 623 18.12 -17.39 2.09
CA ILE A 623 17.84 -16.07 1.56
C ILE A 623 18.95 -15.13 2.03
N PRO A 624 19.63 -14.37 1.15
CA PRO A 624 20.69 -13.47 1.57
C PRO A 624 20.19 -12.40 2.54
N LEU A 625 20.80 -12.37 3.72
CA LEU A 625 20.53 -11.44 4.81
C LEU A 625 21.84 -10.81 5.26
N PHE A 626 21.83 -9.48 5.44
CA PHE A 626 23.01 -8.74 5.87
C PHE A 626 22.64 -7.87 7.06
N VAL A 627 23.51 -7.83 8.06
CA VAL A 627 23.27 -7.11 9.31
C VAL A 627 24.25 -5.94 9.43
N LYS A 628 23.73 -4.79 9.84
CA LYS A 628 24.49 -3.56 10.07
C LYS A 628 25.40 -3.72 11.30
N ASP A 629 26.60 -3.14 11.26
CA ASP A 629 27.51 -3.00 12.40
C ASP A 629 26.81 -2.37 13.62
N GLY A 630 27.02 -2.96 14.79
CA GLY A 630 26.32 -2.60 16.01
C GLY A 630 24.86 -3.09 16.07
N GLY A 631 24.39 -3.80 15.06
CA GLY A 631 23.04 -4.36 15.01
C GLY A 631 22.80 -5.44 16.06
N ILE A 632 21.72 -5.31 16.83
CA ILE A 632 21.28 -6.32 17.79
C ILE A 632 20.03 -6.99 17.24
N ILE A 633 20.10 -8.30 17.05
CA ILE A 633 18.97 -9.11 16.56
C ILE A 633 18.50 -10.01 17.71
N PRO A 634 17.40 -9.63 18.41
CA PRO A 634 16.81 -10.49 19.42
C PRO A 634 16.06 -11.65 18.74
N MET A 635 16.41 -12.86 19.16
CA MET A 635 15.84 -14.10 18.66
C MET A 635 15.32 -14.97 19.82
N ILE A 636 14.47 -15.92 19.50
CA ILE A 636 13.99 -16.94 20.42
C ILE A 636 14.24 -18.33 19.84
N LYS A 637 14.17 -19.37 20.66
CA LYS A 637 14.12 -20.73 20.14
C LYS A 637 12.86 -20.89 19.28
N SER A 638 13.01 -21.44 18.09
CA SER A 638 11.89 -21.69 17.18
C SER A 638 10.86 -22.62 17.83
N GLY A 639 9.59 -22.27 17.64
CA GLY A 639 8.43 -23.06 18.02
C GLY A 639 7.47 -23.19 16.84
N LEU A 640 6.46 -24.07 16.97
CA LEU A 640 5.41 -24.24 15.97
C LEU A 640 4.32 -23.15 16.09
N HIS A 641 4.33 -22.43 17.20
CA HIS A 641 3.38 -21.35 17.48
C HIS A 641 4.10 -20.18 18.14
N VAL A 642 3.54 -19.00 17.99
CA VAL A 642 3.96 -17.81 18.73
C VAL A 642 3.79 -18.02 20.23
N PRO A 643 4.78 -17.66 21.07
CA PRO A 643 4.71 -17.84 22.51
C PRO A 643 3.46 -17.25 23.15
N LYS A 644 2.86 -17.96 24.09
CA LYS A 644 1.65 -17.54 24.81
C LYS A 644 1.89 -16.28 25.65
N LYS A 645 0.84 -15.52 25.95
CA LYS A 645 0.91 -14.21 26.62
C LYS A 645 1.77 -14.18 27.89
N ASN A 646 1.79 -15.24 28.69
CA ASN A 646 2.50 -15.32 29.97
C ASN A 646 3.68 -16.31 29.93
N GLU A 647 4.05 -16.78 28.76
CA GLU A 647 5.17 -17.69 28.59
C GLU A 647 6.48 -16.96 28.82
N LYS A 648 7.36 -17.54 29.64
CA LYS A 648 8.72 -17.04 29.81
C LYS A 648 9.55 -17.40 28.60
N ILE A 649 10.02 -16.37 27.91
CA ILE A 649 10.80 -16.52 26.69
C ILE A 649 12.27 -16.25 27.02
N ALA A 650 13.16 -17.21 26.70
CA ALA A 650 14.59 -16.96 26.71
C ALA A 650 14.98 -16.29 25.39
N LEU A 651 15.60 -15.10 25.49
CA LEU A 651 16.11 -14.37 24.33
C LEU A 651 17.56 -14.76 24.07
N GLU A 652 17.86 -15.01 22.82
CA GLU A 652 19.22 -14.99 22.25
C GLU A 652 19.41 -13.62 21.60
N LEU A 653 20.49 -12.93 21.95
CA LEU A 653 20.84 -11.65 21.32
C LEU A 653 22.07 -11.91 20.44
N ARG A 654 21.89 -11.79 19.13
CA ARG A 654 23.01 -11.77 18.19
C ARG A 654 23.46 -10.34 18.01
N TYR A 655 24.75 -10.12 18.14
CA TYR A 655 25.41 -8.84 17.97
C TYR A 655 26.42 -8.93 16.83
N TYR A 656 26.37 -7.98 15.92
CA TYR A 656 27.22 -7.93 14.73
C TYR A 656 28.16 -6.75 14.74
#